data_a130b9e1f43ee5edb88a7aecb3e7c5cf
#
_entry.id   a130b9e1f43ee5edb88a7aecb3e7c5cf
#
_cell.length_a   1.000
_cell.length_b   1.000
_cell.length_c   1.000
_cell.angle_alpha   90.00
_cell.angle_beta   90.00
_cell.angle_gamma   90.00
#
_symmetry.space_group_name_H-M   'P 1'
#
loop_
_entity.id
_entity.type
_entity.pdbx_description
1 polymer ?
#
loop_
_entity_poly.entity_id
_entity_poly.type
_entity_poly.pdbx_seq_one_letter_code
_entity_poly.pdbx_strand_id
1 'polypeptide(L)'
;MRNLLGGKGANLAEMNLIGVPVPPGFTITTEVCNEYFEKGKDAVVALLKDDVEKSIKGVEALMKSKFGDVENPLLVSVRSGARASMPGMMDTILNLGLNDEVVEGLARKTNNPRFAWDSYRRFVQMYGDVVLGMKPVNKEDIDPFEAIIEEVKKAKGVRLDNELDVDDLKTLVVRFKEAVKKQTGQEFPSCAYEQLWGAICAVFDSWMNERAILYRKMEGIPAEWGTAVNVQAMVFGNMGETSATGVCFSRDAATGEDLFNGEYLINAQGEDVVAGIRTPQQITKIGSQRWAELQGISEAERVAKYPSMEEAMPEIYKELDELQTKLENHYHDMQDMEFTVQEGKLWFLQTRNGKRTGAAMVRIAMEMLHQGMIDEKTALMRCEPNKLDELLHPVFDKEELSRARVLTRGLPASPGAACGRIVFFAEDAAEWHNNGHRVVLVRIETSPEDLAGMQAAEGILTARGGMTSHAAVVARGMGKCCVSGAGAINVDYKTRTVEIDGVVLKEGDYISINGTNGYVYAGEIPTQPAKLSGNFAELMELCDKYARLKVRTNADTPRNAQDARGFGAVGIGLCRTEHMFFDDEKIVAMREMILAKDVEGRKKALDKLLPYQKADFKEIFKTMDGLPVNVRLLDPPLHEFVPHDLKGQEEMAQAMGVTVEYIRQRVESLCEHNPMLGHRGCRLGNTYPEITEMQTRAILGAACELKKEGYNPHPEIMVPLIGILYEFEAQEKVIRETAAKLFKEEGVEIPFKVGTMIEVPRAALTADRIASHAEYFSFGTNDLTQMTFGYSRDDIASFLPVYLEKKILKVDPFQVLDQNGVGQLIKMAVAKGRSVRPALKCGICGEHGGEPMSVKFCHKVGLDYVSCSPFRVPIARLAAAQAVIEESL
;
A
#
# COMPACT_ATOMS: atom_id res chain seq x y z
N MET A 1 14.41 -16.15 -22.21
CA MET A 1 13.10 -16.52 -22.77
C MET A 1 12.03 -15.44 -22.52
N ARG A 2 11.86 -14.98 -21.29
CA ARG A 2 10.86 -13.94 -20.92
C ARG A 2 10.99 -12.64 -21.72
N ASN A 3 12.21 -12.22 -22.07
CA ASN A 3 12.44 -11.01 -22.86
C ASN A 3 11.91 -11.12 -24.30
N LEU A 4 11.90 -12.31 -24.86
CA LEU A 4 11.49 -12.60 -26.22
C LEU A 4 10.01 -12.97 -26.34
N LEU A 5 9.51 -13.79 -25.40
CA LEU A 5 8.17 -14.33 -25.43
C LEU A 5 7.17 -13.52 -24.56
N GLY A 6 7.66 -12.54 -23.83
CA GLY A 6 6.88 -11.90 -22.77
C GLY A 6 6.65 -12.82 -21.55
N GLY A 7 6.04 -12.29 -20.50
CA GLY A 7 5.77 -13.07 -19.28
C GLY A 7 4.81 -14.25 -19.51
N LYS A 8 3.72 -13.98 -20.21
CA LYS A 8 2.68 -14.98 -20.47
C LYS A 8 3.15 -16.10 -21.41
N GLY A 9 3.77 -15.73 -22.52
CA GLY A 9 4.33 -16.70 -23.49
C GLY A 9 5.43 -17.55 -22.89
N ALA A 10 6.28 -16.95 -22.05
CA ALA A 10 7.34 -17.69 -21.34
C ALA A 10 6.76 -18.71 -20.36
N ASN A 11 5.73 -18.36 -19.57
CA ASN A 11 5.10 -19.31 -18.64
C ASN A 11 4.37 -20.43 -19.37
N LEU A 12 3.69 -20.16 -20.48
CA LEU A 12 3.06 -21.20 -21.30
C LEU A 12 4.10 -22.19 -21.87
N ALA A 13 5.21 -21.65 -22.38
CA ALA A 13 6.32 -22.49 -22.87
C ALA A 13 6.96 -23.32 -21.76
N GLU A 14 7.18 -22.72 -20.59
CA GLU A 14 7.74 -23.38 -19.41
C GLU A 14 6.85 -24.54 -18.96
N MET A 15 5.53 -24.31 -18.82
CA MET A 15 4.57 -25.36 -18.46
C MET A 15 4.58 -26.50 -19.47
N ASN A 16 4.61 -26.19 -20.75
CA ASN A 16 4.68 -27.21 -21.80
C ASN A 16 5.97 -28.05 -21.71
N LEU A 17 7.11 -27.42 -21.49
CA LEU A 17 8.42 -28.08 -21.37
C LEU A 17 8.48 -29.07 -20.20
N ILE A 18 7.82 -28.74 -19.09
CA ILE A 18 7.79 -29.64 -17.92
C ILE A 18 6.64 -30.67 -17.96
N GLY A 19 5.90 -30.70 -19.07
CA GLY A 19 4.84 -31.71 -19.29
C GLY A 19 3.48 -31.36 -18.69
N VAL A 20 3.23 -30.10 -18.36
CA VAL A 20 1.90 -29.62 -17.97
C VAL A 20 1.06 -29.43 -19.23
N PRO A 21 -0.18 -29.97 -19.31
CA PRO A 21 -1.00 -29.82 -20.51
C PRO A 21 -1.52 -28.39 -20.66
N VAL A 22 -1.03 -27.68 -21.67
CA VAL A 22 -1.50 -26.36 -22.04
C VAL A 22 -2.14 -26.41 -23.43
N PRO A 23 -3.20 -25.62 -23.71
CA PRO A 23 -3.74 -25.56 -25.05
C PRO A 23 -2.65 -25.13 -26.04
N PRO A 24 -2.52 -25.85 -27.18
CA PRO A 24 -1.47 -25.54 -28.14
C PRO A 24 -1.62 -24.14 -28.72
N GLY A 25 -0.49 -23.53 -28.98
CA GLY A 25 -0.44 -22.17 -29.52
C GLY A 25 0.98 -21.80 -29.94
N PHE A 26 1.15 -20.57 -30.30
CA PHE A 26 2.46 -20.02 -30.66
C PHE A 26 2.54 -18.55 -30.22
N THR A 27 3.77 -18.06 -30.14
CA THR A 27 4.06 -16.68 -29.75
C THR A 27 4.79 -15.96 -30.87
N ILE A 28 4.25 -14.80 -31.28
CA ILE A 28 4.97 -13.83 -32.09
C ILE A 28 5.80 -12.98 -31.16
N THR A 29 7.10 -12.93 -31.35
CA THR A 29 8.06 -12.40 -30.38
C THR A 29 8.01 -10.88 -30.24
N THR A 30 8.54 -10.37 -29.12
CA THR A 30 8.59 -8.93 -28.85
C THR A 30 9.38 -8.13 -29.89
N GLU A 31 10.34 -8.75 -30.55
CA GLU A 31 11.13 -8.11 -31.61
C GLU A 31 10.28 -7.69 -32.81
N VAL A 32 9.28 -8.49 -33.15
CA VAL A 32 8.37 -8.20 -34.23
C VAL A 32 7.51 -6.95 -33.99
N CYS A 33 7.23 -6.66 -32.74
CA CYS A 33 6.52 -5.42 -32.36
C CYS A 33 7.28 -4.18 -32.79
N ASN A 34 8.58 -4.15 -32.62
CA ASN A 34 9.42 -3.05 -33.06
C ASN A 34 9.46 -2.94 -34.60
N GLU A 35 9.61 -4.07 -35.31
CA GLU A 35 9.52 -4.11 -36.75
C GLU A 35 8.17 -3.64 -37.28
N TYR A 36 7.09 -3.94 -36.55
CA TYR A 36 5.73 -3.48 -36.90
C TYR A 36 5.63 -1.95 -36.95
N PHE A 37 6.22 -1.27 -35.95
CA PHE A 37 6.22 0.19 -35.90
C PHE A 37 7.24 0.83 -36.84
N GLU A 38 8.32 0.14 -37.19
CA GLU A 38 9.35 0.64 -38.11
C GLU A 38 8.96 0.45 -39.58
N LYS A 39 8.50 -0.74 -39.95
CA LYS A 39 8.23 -1.13 -41.34
C LYS A 39 6.77 -1.00 -41.80
N GLY A 40 5.87 -0.87 -40.81
CA GLY A 40 4.44 -0.79 -41.04
C GLY A 40 3.72 -2.14 -41.07
N LYS A 41 2.40 -2.06 -40.96
CA LYS A 41 1.50 -3.20 -40.84
C LYS A 41 1.62 -4.19 -42.00
N ASP A 42 1.49 -3.70 -43.22
CA ASP A 42 1.44 -4.58 -44.41
C ASP A 42 2.75 -5.34 -44.63
N ALA A 43 3.88 -4.69 -44.37
CA ALA A 43 5.19 -5.32 -44.47
C ALA A 43 5.38 -6.47 -43.46
N VAL A 44 4.95 -6.27 -42.24
CA VAL A 44 5.07 -7.28 -41.17
C VAL A 44 4.09 -8.44 -41.39
N VAL A 45 2.87 -8.16 -41.83
CA VAL A 45 1.90 -9.20 -42.20
C VAL A 45 2.46 -10.07 -43.35
N ALA A 46 3.03 -9.48 -44.39
CA ALA A 46 3.66 -10.22 -45.47
C ALA A 46 4.85 -11.08 -45.02
N LEU A 47 5.67 -10.54 -44.10
CA LEU A 47 6.81 -11.26 -43.52
C LEU A 47 6.40 -12.49 -42.69
N LEU A 48 5.33 -12.38 -41.92
CA LEU A 48 4.90 -13.43 -40.98
C LEU A 48 3.89 -14.42 -41.55
N LYS A 49 3.32 -14.16 -42.71
CA LYS A 49 2.19 -14.91 -43.27
C LYS A 49 2.43 -16.43 -43.32
N ASP A 50 3.50 -16.87 -43.88
CA ASP A 50 3.82 -18.30 -44.02
C ASP A 50 4.05 -18.97 -42.67
N ASP A 51 4.75 -18.31 -41.73
CA ASP A 51 5.03 -18.83 -40.41
C ASP A 51 3.79 -18.93 -39.55
N VAL A 52 2.90 -17.96 -39.62
CA VAL A 52 1.62 -17.95 -38.93
C VAL A 52 0.70 -19.03 -39.45
N GLU A 53 0.57 -19.17 -40.78
CA GLU A 53 -0.25 -20.23 -41.38
C GLU A 53 0.27 -21.64 -41.06
N LYS A 54 1.59 -21.82 -41.09
CA LYS A 54 2.23 -23.09 -40.67
C LYS A 54 1.97 -23.40 -39.18
N SER A 55 2.06 -22.38 -38.33
CA SER A 55 1.80 -22.51 -36.90
C SER A 55 0.33 -22.85 -36.61
N ILE A 56 -0.61 -22.22 -37.31
CA ILE A 56 -2.04 -22.56 -37.21
C ILE A 56 -2.28 -24.03 -37.62
N LYS A 57 -1.67 -24.50 -38.69
CA LYS A 57 -1.78 -25.89 -39.11
C LYS A 57 -1.25 -26.85 -38.04
N GLY A 58 -0.18 -26.48 -37.34
CA GLY A 58 0.34 -27.23 -36.22
C GLY A 58 -0.68 -27.30 -35.07
N VAL A 59 -1.32 -26.21 -34.73
CA VAL A 59 -2.38 -26.17 -33.71
C VAL A 59 -3.60 -27.00 -34.13
N GLU A 60 -4.01 -26.91 -35.39
CA GLU A 60 -5.11 -27.72 -35.97
C GLU A 60 -4.84 -29.22 -35.79
N ALA A 61 -3.64 -29.66 -36.10
CA ALA A 61 -3.24 -31.07 -35.99
C ALA A 61 -3.30 -31.57 -34.53
N LEU A 62 -2.83 -30.74 -33.58
CA LEU A 62 -2.86 -31.07 -32.15
C LEU A 62 -4.26 -31.08 -31.55
N MET A 63 -5.12 -30.16 -31.98
CA MET A 63 -6.49 -30.03 -31.48
C MET A 63 -7.47 -30.89 -32.26
N LYS A 64 -7.07 -31.52 -33.37
CA LYS A 64 -7.90 -32.31 -34.26
C LYS A 64 -9.15 -31.54 -34.72
N SER A 65 -8.97 -30.26 -35.02
CA SER A 65 -10.01 -29.35 -35.48
C SER A 65 -9.38 -28.38 -36.48
N LYS A 66 -10.18 -27.65 -37.27
CA LYS A 66 -9.68 -26.78 -38.30
C LYS A 66 -10.17 -25.34 -38.14
N PHE A 67 -9.26 -24.40 -38.25
CA PHE A 67 -9.54 -22.97 -38.17
C PHE A 67 -10.44 -22.51 -39.31
N GLY A 68 -11.62 -21.97 -38.97
CA GLY A 68 -12.61 -21.55 -39.97
C GLY A 68 -13.47 -22.66 -40.55
N ASP A 69 -13.36 -23.90 -40.03
CA ASP A 69 -14.19 -25.04 -40.49
C ASP A 69 -15.61 -24.94 -39.93
N VAL A 70 -16.59 -25.28 -40.74
CA VAL A 70 -18.01 -25.24 -40.35
C VAL A 70 -18.42 -26.46 -39.49
N GLU A 71 -17.84 -27.62 -39.76
CA GLU A 71 -18.23 -28.87 -39.06
C GLU A 71 -17.50 -29.05 -37.73
N ASN A 72 -16.20 -28.80 -37.69
CA ASN A 72 -15.34 -28.99 -36.51
C ASN A 72 -14.40 -27.80 -36.34
N PRO A 73 -14.89 -26.65 -35.87
CA PRO A 73 -14.13 -25.44 -35.83
C PRO A 73 -13.08 -25.44 -34.70
N LEU A 74 -11.88 -24.95 -35.06
CA LEU A 74 -10.87 -24.50 -34.12
C LEU A 74 -11.11 -22.99 -33.87
N LEU A 75 -11.26 -22.62 -32.62
CA LEU A 75 -11.26 -21.20 -32.21
C LEU A 75 -9.94 -20.89 -31.52
N VAL A 76 -9.46 -19.67 -31.68
CA VAL A 76 -8.22 -19.22 -31.04
C VAL A 76 -8.43 -17.90 -30.29
N SER A 77 -7.57 -17.66 -29.32
CA SER A 77 -7.42 -16.37 -28.65
C SER A 77 -6.14 -15.68 -29.12
N VAL A 78 -6.15 -14.36 -29.13
CA VAL A 78 -4.97 -13.52 -29.39
C VAL A 78 -4.79 -12.58 -28.21
N ARG A 79 -3.64 -12.69 -27.54
CA ARG A 79 -3.37 -11.97 -26.28
C ARG A 79 -2.00 -11.32 -26.33
N SER A 80 -1.88 -10.15 -25.68
CA SER A 80 -0.61 -9.49 -25.46
C SER A 80 0.25 -10.22 -24.43
N GLY A 81 1.56 -10.03 -24.52
CA GLY A 81 2.52 -10.58 -23.57
C GLY A 81 3.76 -9.69 -23.47
N ALA A 82 3.71 -8.66 -22.61
CA ALA A 82 4.86 -7.82 -22.33
C ALA A 82 5.86 -8.51 -21.37
N ARG A 83 7.12 -8.04 -21.39
CA ARG A 83 8.16 -8.51 -20.46
C ARG A 83 7.80 -8.22 -18.99
N ALA A 84 7.22 -7.04 -18.77
CA ALA A 84 6.68 -6.64 -17.46
C ALA A 84 5.16 -6.78 -17.46
N SER A 85 4.59 -7.10 -16.30
CA SER A 85 3.14 -7.14 -16.13
C SER A 85 2.55 -5.76 -16.30
N MET A 86 1.57 -5.63 -17.20
CA MET A 86 0.84 -4.39 -17.49
C MET A 86 -0.67 -4.66 -17.46
N PRO A 87 -1.25 -4.91 -16.26
CA PRO A 87 -2.64 -5.35 -16.14
C PRO A 87 -3.62 -4.31 -16.72
N GLY A 88 -4.50 -4.75 -17.62
CA GLY A 88 -5.54 -3.90 -18.23
C GLY A 88 -5.04 -2.84 -19.19
N MET A 89 -3.73 -2.79 -19.50
CA MET A 89 -3.15 -1.76 -20.39
C MET A 89 -3.20 -2.16 -21.86
N MET A 90 -3.22 -3.46 -22.17
CA MET A 90 -3.20 -3.99 -23.53
C MET A 90 -4.36 -4.95 -23.78
N ASP A 91 -4.65 -5.18 -25.05
CA ASP A 91 -5.88 -5.82 -25.48
C ASP A 91 -5.79 -7.35 -25.61
N THR A 92 -6.94 -8.02 -25.50
CA THR A 92 -7.12 -9.45 -25.67
C THR A 92 -8.35 -9.68 -26.54
N ILE A 93 -8.28 -10.60 -27.50
CA ILE A 93 -9.41 -11.00 -28.32
C ILE A 93 -9.62 -12.53 -28.21
N LEU A 94 -10.85 -12.94 -27.90
CA LEU A 94 -11.21 -14.35 -27.70
C LEU A 94 -12.14 -14.81 -28.83
N ASN A 95 -12.23 -16.12 -29.04
CA ASN A 95 -13.19 -16.78 -29.93
C ASN A 95 -13.03 -16.44 -31.42
N LEU A 96 -11.80 -16.14 -31.86
CA LEU A 96 -11.53 -15.91 -33.28
C LEU A 96 -11.79 -17.17 -34.10
N GLY A 97 -12.35 -16.97 -35.27
CA GLY A 97 -12.75 -18.02 -36.19
C GLY A 97 -14.27 -18.15 -36.34
N LEU A 98 -15.06 -17.48 -35.52
CA LEU A 98 -16.52 -17.49 -35.62
C LEU A 98 -17.03 -16.59 -36.72
N ASN A 99 -18.03 -17.10 -37.48
CA ASN A 99 -18.85 -16.38 -38.42
C ASN A 99 -20.25 -17.00 -38.43
N ASP A 100 -21.14 -16.53 -39.29
CA ASP A 100 -22.55 -16.97 -39.30
C ASP A 100 -22.71 -18.44 -39.58
N GLU A 101 -21.82 -19.08 -40.31
CA GLU A 101 -21.84 -20.52 -40.61
C GLU A 101 -21.15 -21.35 -39.54
N VAL A 102 -19.97 -20.87 -39.06
CA VAL A 102 -19.17 -21.57 -38.03
C VAL A 102 -19.90 -21.65 -36.71
N VAL A 103 -20.64 -20.62 -36.32
CA VAL A 103 -21.41 -20.61 -35.08
C VAL A 103 -22.47 -21.71 -35.04
N GLU A 104 -23.10 -22.00 -36.17
CA GLU A 104 -24.07 -23.11 -36.28
C GLU A 104 -23.36 -24.48 -36.14
N GLY A 105 -22.19 -24.62 -36.69
CA GLY A 105 -21.35 -25.81 -36.51
C GLY A 105 -20.93 -26.02 -35.06
N LEU A 106 -20.53 -24.95 -34.39
CA LEU A 106 -20.19 -24.97 -32.98
C LEU A 106 -21.41 -25.32 -32.11
N ALA A 107 -22.57 -24.77 -32.44
CA ALA A 107 -23.84 -25.11 -31.78
C ALA A 107 -24.19 -26.62 -31.89
N ARG A 108 -24.01 -27.22 -33.07
CA ARG A 108 -24.20 -28.64 -33.28
C ARG A 108 -23.19 -29.49 -32.50
N LYS A 109 -21.91 -29.14 -32.58
CA LYS A 109 -20.81 -29.84 -31.90
C LYS A 109 -20.97 -29.87 -30.39
N THR A 110 -21.34 -28.73 -29.78
CA THR A 110 -21.50 -28.59 -28.34
C THR A 110 -22.89 -28.99 -27.83
N ASN A 111 -23.85 -29.22 -28.75
CA ASN A 111 -25.26 -29.37 -28.40
C ASN A 111 -25.79 -28.24 -27.48
N ASN A 112 -25.25 -27.05 -27.65
CA ASN A 112 -25.59 -25.86 -26.85
C ASN A 112 -25.63 -24.61 -27.74
N PRO A 113 -26.74 -24.36 -28.44
CA PRO A 113 -26.87 -23.20 -29.32
C PRO A 113 -26.73 -21.87 -28.59
N ARG A 114 -27.19 -21.77 -27.36
CA ARG A 114 -27.07 -20.56 -26.57
C ARG A 114 -25.60 -20.20 -26.30
N PHE A 115 -24.80 -21.16 -25.91
CA PHE A 115 -23.38 -20.99 -25.69
C PHE A 115 -22.67 -20.53 -26.97
N ALA A 116 -22.95 -21.20 -28.09
CA ALA A 116 -22.33 -20.87 -29.38
C ALA A 116 -22.65 -19.43 -29.79
N TRP A 117 -23.91 -19.02 -29.72
CA TRP A 117 -24.34 -17.67 -30.08
C TRP A 117 -23.91 -16.62 -29.09
N ASP A 118 -23.82 -16.90 -27.79
CA ASP A 118 -23.24 -15.99 -26.82
C ASP A 118 -21.74 -15.79 -27.05
N SER A 119 -21.02 -16.86 -27.36
CA SER A 119 -19.59 -16.77 -27.73
C SER A 119 -19.38 -15.91 -28.97
N TYR A 120 -20.25 -16.05 -29.96
CA TYR A 120 -20.23 -15.26 -31.19
C TYR A 120 -20.58 -13.79 -30.92
N ARG A 121 -21.59 -13.52 -30.11
CA ARG A 121 -21.96 -12.17 -29.71
C ARG A 121 -20.80 -11.48 -29.00
N ARG A 122 -20.16 -12.15 -28.03
CA ARG A 122 -19.00 -11.64 -27.31
C ARG A 122 -17.80 -11.39 -28.21
N PHE A 123 -17.58 -12.28 -29.17
CA PHE A 123 -16.52 -12.10 -30.16
C PHE A 123 -16.76 -10.88 -31.02
N VAL A 124 -17.97 -10.69 -31.54
CA VAL A 124 -18.31 -9.52 -32.37
C VAL A 124 -18.14 -8.22 -31.57
N GLN A 125 -18.59 -8.21 -30.34
CA GLN A 125 -18.45 -7.06 -29.45
C GLN A 125 -16.98 -6.76 -29.17
N MET A 126 -16.20 -7.71 -28.76
CA MET A 126 -14.78 -7.55 -28.42
C MET A 126 -13.95 -7.17 -29.65
N TYR A 127 -14.14 -7.84 -30.78
CA TYR A 127 -13.45 -7.53 -32.03
C TYR A 127 -13.83 -6.15 -32.54
N GLY A 128 -15.10 -5.80 -32.50
CA GLY A 128 -15.59 -4.47 -32.85
C GLY A 128 -14.98 -3.35 -32.02
N ASP A 129 -14.90 -3.55 -30.73
CA ASP A 129 -14.29 -2.57 -29.81
C ASP A 129 -12.78 -2.45 -30.00
N VAL A 130 -12.07 -3.58 -29.94
CA VAL A 130 -10.59 -3.61 -29.94
C VAL A 130 -9.99 -3.40 -31.32
N VAL A 131 -10.49 -4.13 -32.33
CA VAL A 131 -9.88 -4.13 -33.68
C VAL A 131 -10.47 -3.06 -34.59
N LEU A 132 -11.78 -2.87 -34.53
CA LEU A 132 -12.49 -1.95 -35.42
C LEU A 132 -12.71 -0.56 -34.84
N GLY A 133 -12.30 -0.36 -33.56
CA GLY A 133 -12.32 0.96 -32.92
C GLY A 133 -13.72 1.47 -32.63
N MET A 134 -14.66 0.60 -32.34
CA MET A 134 -16.05 0.94 -31.94
C MET A 134 -16.08 1.52 -30.56
N LYS A 135 -15.82 2.82 -30.42
CA LYS A 135 -15.84 3.54 -29.16
C LYS A 135 -16.89 4.64 -29.16
N PRO A 136 -17.36 5.08 -28.00
CA PRO A 136 -18.25 6.22 -27.93
C PRO A 136 -17.64 7.46 -28.59
N VAL A 137 -18.47 8.25 -29.27
CA VAL A 137 -18.05 9.51 -29.91
C VAL A 137 -17.59 10.51 -28.85
N ASN A 138 -18.30 10.58 -27.73
CA ASN A 138 -17.94 11.42 -26.56
C ASN A 138 -17.64 10.50 -25.37
N LYS A 139 -16.73 10.93 -24.48
CA LYS A 139 -16.35 10.18 -23.28
C LYS A 139 -17.51 9.92 -22.31
N GLU A 140 -18.56 10.71 -22.40
CA GLU A 140 -19.76 10.65 -21.55
C GLU A 140 -20.85 9.75 -22.14
N ASP A 141 -20.71 9.31 -23.39
CA ASP A 141 -21.67 8.43 -24.06
C ASP A 141 -21.48 6.98 -23.64
N ILE A 142 -22.57 6.22 -23.66
CA ILE A 142 -22.55 4.78 -23.38
C ILE A 142 -21.90 4.05 -24.56
N ASP A 143 -21.17 2.97 -24.25
CA ASP A 143 -20.60 2.09 -25.28
C ASP A 143 -21.72 1.64 -26.27
N PRO A 144 -21.47 1.71 -27.60
CA PRO A 144 -22.49 1.41 -28.60
C PRO A 144 -23.06 -0.01 -28.48
N PHE A 145 -22.24 -0.99 -28.12
CA PHE A 145 -22.67 -2.37 -27.94
C PHE A 145 -23.50 -2.54 -26.67
N GLU A 146 -23.07 -1.93 -25.57
CA GLU A 146 -23.81 -1.95 -24.30
C GLU A 146 -25.20 -1.30 -24.46
N ALA A 147 -25.31 -0.21 -25.22
CA ALA A 147 -26.58 0.44 -25.52
C ALA A 147 -27.54 -0.53 -26.24
N ILE A 148 -27.06 -1.29 -27.20
CA ILE A 148 -27.87 -2.29 -27.93
C ILE A 148 -28.28 -3.43 -27.00
N ILE A 149 -27.38 -3.91 -26.15
CA ILE A 149 -27.67 -4.97 -25.17
C ILE A 149 -28.77 -4.51 -24.21
N GLU A 150 -28.66 -3.32 -23.68
CA GLU A 150 -29.67 -2.76 -22.77
C GLU A 150 -31.05 -2.58 -23.42
N GLU A 151 -31.08 -2.17 -24.68
CA GLU A 151 -32.34 -2.10 -25.45
C GLU A 151 -33.01 -3.47 -25.60
N VAL A 152 -32.24 -4.51 -25.94
CA VAL A 152 -32.75 -5.87 -26.08
C VAL A 152 -33.22 -6.45 -24.75
N LYS A 153 -32.46 -6.24 -23.67
CA LYS A 153 -32.87 -6.65 -22.33
C LYS A 153 -34.16 -5.98 -21.89
N LYS A 154 -34.27 -4.67 -22.13
CA LYS A 154 -35.44 -3.88 -21.77
C LYS A 154 -36.69 -4.33 -22.55
N ALA A 155 -36.54 -4.58 -23.84
CA ALA A 155 -37.63 -5.12 -24.69
C ALA A 155 -38.11 -6.48 -24.23
N LYS A 156 -37.23 -7.33 -23.71
CA LYS A 156 -37.57 -8.64 -23.18
C LYS A 156 -38.02 -8.61 -21.70
N GLY A 157 -37.74 -7.57 -20.98
CA GLY A 157 -38.06 -7.44 -19.56
C GLY A 157 -37.09 -8.19 -18.64
N VAL A 158 -35.85 -8.41 -19.05
CA VAL A 158 -34.79 -9.10 -18.28
C VAL A 158 -33.71 -8.14 -17.84
N ARG A 159 -32.91 -8.50 -16.83
CA ARG A 159 -31.84 -7.66 -16.28
C ARG A 159 -30.43 -8.18 -16.56
N LEU A 160 -30.27 -9.48 -16.71
CA LEU A 160 -28.98 -10.13 -16.83
C LEU A 160 -28.77 -10.69 -18.24
N ASP A 161 -27.54 -10.67 -18.72
CA ASP A 161 -27.15 -11.19 -20.04
C ASP A 161 -27.47 -12.68 -20.18
N ASN A 162 -27.35 -13.45 -19.10
CA ASN A 162 -27.66 -14.90 -19.08
C ASN A 162 -29.13 -15.23 -19.22
N GLU A 163 -30.02 -14.27 -19.07
CA GLU A 163 -31.47 -14.42 -19.28
C GLU A 163 -31.89 -14.26 -20.76
N LEU A 164 -30.95 -13.84 -21.63
CA LEU A 164 -31.18 -13.75 -23.07
C LEU A 164 -31.16 -15.14 -23.69
N ASP A 165 -32.13 -15.42 -24.55
CA ASP A 165 -32.19 -16.66 -25.29
C ASP A 165 -31.44 -16.62 -26.62
N VAL A 166 -31.45 -17.77 -27.38
CA VAL A 166 -30.72 -17.86 -28.64
C VAL A 166 -31.19 -16.83 -29.67
N ASP A 167 -32.48 -16.54 -29.75
CA ASP A 167 -33.03 -15.59 -30.72
C ASP A 167 -32.63 -14.16 -30.38
N ASP A 168 -32.58 -13.84 -29.07
CA ASP A 168 -32.06 -12.55 -28.62
C ASP A 168 -30.59 -12.38 -28.99
N LEU A 169 -29.78 -13.40 -28.78
CA LEU A 169 -28.34 -13.38 -29.08
C LEU A 169 -28.10 -13.27 -30.59
N LYS A 170 -28.90 -13.95 -31.43
CA LYS A 170 -28.87 -13.77 -32.90
C LYS A 170 -29.17 -12.31 -33.28
N THR A 171 -30.19 -11.74 -32.67
CA THR A 171 -30.57 -10.34 -32.89
C THR A 171 -29.42 -9.39 -32.50
N LEU A 172 -28.77 -9.63 -31.36
CA LEU A 172 -27.60 -8.84 -30.94
C LEU A 172 -26.46 -8.90 -31.94
N VAL A 173 -26.12 -10.09 -32.44
CA VAL A 173 -25.06 -10.27 -33.44
C VAL A 173 -25.37 -9.47 -34.72
N VAL A 174 -26.61 -9.56 -35.23
CA VAL A 174 -27.01 -8.77 -36.41
C VAL A 174 -26.92 -7.29 -36.16
N ARG A 175 -27.47 -6.81 -35.06
CA ARG A 175 -27.43 -5.38 -34.69
C ARG A 175 -26.01 -4.87 -34.44
N PHE A 176 -25.15 -5.67 -33.84
CA PHE A 176 -23.74 -5.31 -33.63
C PHE A 176 -23.00 -5.14 -34.98
N LYS A 177 -23.20 -6.06 -35.93
CA LYS A 177 -22.61 -5.96 -37.24
C LYS A 177 -23.12 -4.75 -38.04
N GLU A 178 -24.40 -4.45 -37.90
CA GLU A 178 -25.01 -3.25 -38.52
C GLU A 178 -24.42 -1.97 -37.89
N ALA A 179 -24.23 -1.93 -36.60
CA ALA A 179 -23.61 -0.81 -35.91
C ALA A 179 -22.14 -0.61 -36.33
N VAL A 180 -21.40 -1.70 -36.48
CA VAL A 180 -20.01 -1.68 -36.99
C VAL A 180 -19.97 -1.09 -38.38
N LYS A 181 -20.82 -1.55 -39.31
CA LYS A 181 -20.89 -1.04 -40.65
C LYS A 181 -21.27 0.43 -40.73
N LYS A 182 -22.25 0.84 -39.92
CA LYS A 182 -22.71 2.23 -39.84
C LYS A 182 -21.60 3.17 -39.31
N GLN A 183 -20.87 2.77 -38.29
CA GLN A 183 -19.86 3.65 -37.68
C GLN A 183 -18.53 3.63 -38.41
N THR A 184 -18.07 2.47 -38.91
CA THR A 184 -16.76 2.29 -39.53
C THR A 184 -16.79 2.27 -41.03
N GLY A 185 -17.96 2.09 -41.68
CA GLY A 185 -18.11 1.91 -43.12
C GLY A 185 -17.60 0.57 -43.62
N GLN A 186 -17.18 -0.35 -42.75
CA GLN A 186 -16.63 -1.66 -43.09
C GLN A 186 -17.58 -2.78 -42.65
N GLU A 187 -17.61 -3.86 -43.45
CA GLU A 187 -18.29 -5.08 -43.06
C GLU A 187 -17.47 -5.80 -41.96
N PHE A 188 -18.16 -6.46 -41.01
CA PHE A 188 -17.49 -7.32 -40.04
C PHE A 188 -16.83 -8.52 -40.76
N PRO A 189 -15.54 -8.81 -40.55
CA PRO A 189 -14.84 -9.84 -41.29
C PRO A 189 -15.39 -11.23 -40.98
N SER A 190 -15.71 -11.99 -42.03
CA SER A 190 -16.20 -13.38 -41.94
C SER A 190 -15.10 -14.42 -42.16
N CYS A 191 -13.98 -14.05 -42.75
CA CYS A 191 -12.84 -14.94 -42.98
C CYS A 191 -12.02 -15.07 -41.66
N ALA A 192 -11.80 -16.29 -41.18
CA ALA A 192 -11.05 -16.56 -39.98
C ALA A 192 -9.61 -15.98 -40.00
N TYR A 193 -8.91 -16.11 -41.12
CA TYR A 193 -7.55 -15.55 -41.23
C TYR A 193 -7.53 -14.03 -41.27
N GLU A 194 -8.53 -13.40 -41.84
CA GLU A 194 -8.67 -11.93 -41.81
C GLU A 194 -8.89 -11.44 -40.39
N GLN A 195 -9.75 -12.14 -39.62
CA GLN A 195 -9.97 -11.89 -38.19
C GLN A 195 -8.67 -12.04 -37.40
N LEU A 196 -7.92 -13.11 -37.65
CA LEU A 196 -6.64 -13.39 -36.99
C LEU A 196 -5.63 -12.27 -37.19
N TRP A 197 -5.45 -11.83 -38.41
CA TRP A 197 -4.51 -10.76 -38.72
C TRP A 197 -4.96 -9.42 -38.15
N GLY A 198 -6.23 -9.13 -38.17
CA GLY A 198 -6.79 -7.93 -37.55
C GLY A 198 -6.51 -7.92 -36.03
N ALA A 199 -6.69 -9.05 -35.35
CA ALA A 199 -6.42 -9.20 -33.94
C ALA A 199 -4.93 -9.09 -33.60
N ILE A 200 -4.05 -9.74 -34.37
CA ILE A 200 -2.59 -9.66 -34.18
C ILE A 200 -2.12 -8.20 -34.28
N CYS A 201 -2.55 -7.50 -35.32
CA CYS A 201 -2.18 -6.10 -35.55
C CYS A 201 -2.74 -5.20 -34.44
N ALA A 202 -3.97 -5.44 -33.95
CA ALA A 202 -4.56 -4.67 -32.88
C ALA A 202 -3.79 -4.84 -31.56
N VAL A 203 -3.29 -6.03 -31.27
CA VAL A 203 -2.44 -6.26 -30.09
C VAL A 203 -1.12 -5.48 -30.20
N PHE A 204 -0.48 -5.46 -31.36
CA PHE A 204 0.70 -4.62 -31.55
C PHE A 204 0.37 -3.13 -31.39
N ASP A 205 -0.72 -2.67 -31.98
CA ASP A 205 -1.16 -1.27 -31.86
C ASP A 205 -1.43 -0.88 -30.40
N SER A 206 -1.92 -1.81 -29.59
CA SER A 206 -2.22 -1.55 -28.17
C SER A 206 -0.98 -1.19 -27.35
N TRP A 207 0.22 -1.57 -27.79
CA TRP A 207 1.48 -1.14 -27.16
C TRP A 207 1.65 0.38 -27.18
N MET A 208 1.09 1.05 -28.17
CA MET A 208 1.15 2.51 -28.35
C MET A 208 -0.15 3.22 -27.96
N ASN A 209 -1.07 2.55 -27.26
CA ASN A 209 -2.23 3.20 -26.65
C ASN A 209 -1.77 4.20 -25.58
N GLU A 210 -2.50 5.30 -25.42
CA GLU A 210 -2.17 6.35 -24.42
C GLU A 210 -2.00 5.78 -23.02
N ARG A 211 -2.90 4.91 -22.58
CA ARG A 211 -2.84 4.25 -21.25
C ARG A 211 -1.58 3.38 -21.10
N ALA A 212 -1.18 2.65 -22.15
CA ALA A 212 0.02 1.82 -22.14
C ALA A 212 1.30 2.67 -22.13
N ILE A 213 1.34 3.73 -22.92
CA ILE A 213 2.46 4.70 -22.94
C ILE A 213 2.62 5.35 -21.57
N LEU A 214 1.52 5.81 -20.98
CA LEU A 214 1.53 6.46 -19.67
C LEU A 214 2.01 5.50 -18.59
N TYR A 215 1.49 4.27 -18.58
CA TYR A 215 1.91 3.23 -17.63
C TYR A 215 3.41 2.94 -17.74
N ARG A 216 3.92 2.78 -18.98
CA ARG A 216 5.34 2.55 -19.19
C ARG A 216 6.22 3.70 -18.70
N LYS A 217 5.80 4.94 -18.94
CA LYS A 217 6.52 6.13 -18.42
C LYS A 217 6.58 6.13 -16.89
N MET A 218 5.47 5.74 -16.24
CA MET A 218 5.39 5.67 -14.79
C MET A 218 6.30 4.59 -14.20
N GLU A 219 6.31 3.42 -14.84
CA GLU A 219 7.05 2.25 -14.35
C GLU A 219 8.49 2.18 -14.88
N GLY A 220 8.91 3.14 -15.69
CA GLY A 220 10.24 3.16 -16.28
C GLY A 220 10.48 2.01 -17.25
N ILE A 221 9.44 1.55 -17.95
CA ILE A 221 9.51 0.47 -18.94
C ILE A 221 9.90 1.06 -20.31
N PRO A 222 11.03 0.63 -20.89
CA PRO A 222 11.46 1.15 -22.20
C PRO A 222 10.47 0.81 -23.30
N ALA A 223 10.22 1.75 -24.20
CA ALA A 223 9.31 1.56 -25.34
C ALA A 223 9.79 0.49 -26.32
N GLU A 224 11.10 0.34 -26.46
CA GLU A 224 11.75 -0.63 -27.33
C GLU A 224 11.61 -2.09 -26.86
N TRP A 225 11.09 -2.32 -25.65
CA TRP A 225 10.83 -3.70 -25.21
C TRP A 225 9.73 -4.38 -26.03
N GLY A 226 8.74 -3.64 -26.48
CA GLY A 226 7.64 -4.18 -27.27
C GLY A 226 6.74 -5.15 -26.50
N THR A 227 5.72 -5.64 -27.19
CA THR A 227 4.87 -6.72 -26.70
C THR A 227 4.95 -7.94 -27.62
N ALA A 228 4.92 -9.14 -27.05
CA ALA A 228 4.67 -10.36 -27.80
C ALA A 228 3.16 -10.52 -28.05
N VAL A 229 2.83 -11.34 -29.03
CA VAL A 229 1.46 -11.74 -29.34
C VAL A 229 1.34 -13.25 -29.17
N ASN A 230 0.47 -13.70 -28.27
CA ASN A 230 0.20 -15.12 -28.03
C ASN A 230 -1.08 -15.52 -28.74
N VAL A 231 -0.96 -16.46 -29.67
CA VAL A 231 -2.12 -17.10 -30.33
C VAL A 231 -2.26 -18.50 -29.79
N GLN A 232 -3.40 -18.80 -29.18
CA GLN A 232 -3.61 -20.04 -28.46
C GLN A 232 -4.99 -20.63 -28.76
N ALA A 233 -5.07 -21.96 -28.88
CA ALA A 233 -6.34 -22.64 -29.04
C ALA A 233 -7.26 -22.37 -27.85
N MET A 234 -8.54 -22.13 -28.14
CA MET A 234 -9.57 -22.04 -27.11
C MET A 234 -9.96 -23.44 -26.64
N VAL A 235 -10.12 -23.58 -25.33
CA VAL A 235 -10.73 -24.75 -24.69
C VAL A 235 -11.93 -24.31 -23.86
N PHE A 236 -12.96 -25.14 -23.80
CA PHE A 236 -14.26 -24.74 -23.26
C PHE A 236 -14.69 -25.65 -22.10
N GLY A 237 -14.92 -25.05 -20.96
CA GLY A 237 -15.42 -25.74 -19.77
C GLY A 237 -16.94 -25.96 -19.76
N ASN A 238 -17.66 -25.54 -20.81
CA ASN A 238 -19.12 -25.60 -20.93
C ASN A 238 -19.59 -26.49 -22.09
N MET A 239 -18.85 -27.55 -22.34
CA MET A 239 -19.21 -28.60 -23.31
C MET A 239 -19.85 -29.80 -22.64
N GLY A 240 -20.75 -29.58 -21.69
CA GLY A 240 -21.51 -30.63 -20.98
C GLY A 240 -20.96 -30.95 -19.58
N GLU A 241 -21.52 -31.99 -18.98
CA GLU A 241 -21.26 -32.39 -17.58
C GLU A 241 -19.86 -32.99 -17.36
N THR A 242 -19.13 -33.31 -18.42
CA THR A 242 -17.75 -33.80 -18.37
C THR A 242 -16.74 -32.66 -18.52
N SER A 243 -17.23 -31.45 -18.61
CA SER A 243 -16.43 -30.22 -18.76
C SER A 243 -16.58 -29.34 -17.53
N ALA A 244 -15.55 -28.58 -17.23
CA ALA A 244 -15.52 -27.68 -16.07
C ALA A 244 -14.48 -26.56 -16.26
N THR A 245 -14.56 -25.55 -15.42
CA THR A 245 -13.53 -24.53 -15.31
C THR A 245 -13.26 -24.25 -13.84
N GLY A 246 -12.06 -23.78 -13.52
CA GLY A 246 -11.73 -23.46 -12.13
C GLY A 246 -10.43 -22.68 -11.96
N VAL A 247 -10.25 -22.26 -10.74
CA VAL A 247 -9.06 -21.56 -10.25
C VAL A 247 -8.57 -22.28 -9.00
N CYS A 248 -7.30 -22.54 -8.91
CA CYS A 248 -6.73 -23.24 -7.76
C CYS A 248 -5.41 -22.66 -7.30
N PHE A 249 -5.09 -22.92 -6.05
CA PHE A 249 -3.89 -22.42 -5.36
C PHE A 249 -3.16 -23.59 -4.71
N SER A 250 -1.85 -23.65 -4.87
CA SER A 250 -1.05 -24.72 -4.24
C SER A 250 -1.00 -24.60 -2.72
N ARG A 251 -1.18 -23.39 -2.19
CA ARG A 251 -1.30 -23.11 -0.75
C ARG A 251 -2.42 -22.10 -0.52
N ASP A 252 -2.88 -21.98 0.72
CA ASP A 252 -3.92 -21.02 1.05
C ASP A 252 -3.37 -19.58 0.97
N ALA A 253 -3.93 -18.76 0.09
CA ALA A 253 -3.50 -17.38 -0.13
C ALA A 253 -3.82 -16.44 1.05
N ALA A 254 -4.77 -16.80 1.91
CA ALA A 254 -5.16 -15.99 3.06
C ALA A 254 -4.37 -16.36 4.32
N THR A 255 -4.12 -17.64 4.57
CA THR A 255 -3.50 -18.15 5.81
C THR A 255 -2.08 -18.63 5.63
N GLY A 256 -1.68 -18.98 4.40
CA GLY A 256 -0.39 -19.60 4.10
C GLY A 256 -0.33 -21.09 4.39
N GLU A 257 -1.43 -21.73 4.82
CA GLU A 257 -1.47 -23.16 5.07
C GLU A 257 -1.05 -23.95 3.82
N ASP A 258 -0.19 -24.95 3.99
CA ASP A 258 0.25 -25.82 2.90
C ASP A 258 -0.85 -26.80 2.56
N LEU A 259 -1.91 -26.28 1.93
CA LEU A 259 -3.09 -27.01 1.55
C LEU A 259 -3.55 -26.58 0.16
N PHE A 260 -3.60 -27.55 -0.75
CA PHE A 260 -4.20 -27.35 -2.07
C PHE A 260 -5.68 -26.97 -1.95
N ASN A 261 -6.10 -25.91 -2.63
CA ASN A 261 -7.44 -25.36 -2.52
C ASN A 261 -7.84 -24.65 -3.81
N GLY A 262 -9.10 -24.34 -3.93
CA GLY A 262 -9.64 -23.61 -5.07
C GLY A 262 -11.12 -23.89 -5.31
N GLU A 263 -11.61 -23.35 -6.40
CA GLU A 263 -13.02 -23.41 -6.78
C GLU A 263 -13.15 -23.87 -8.23
N TYR A 264 -14.23 -24.58 -8.52
CA TYR A 264 -14.56 -25.05 -9.87
C TYR A 264 -16.07 -24.97 -10.11
N LEU A 265 -16.44 -24.92 -11.39
CA LEU A 265 -17.83 -25.08 -11.86
C LEU A 265 -17.90 -26.07 -13.01
N ILE A 266 -18.82 -27.02 -12.89
CA ILE A 266 -19.12 -27.96 -13.98
C ILE A 266 -19.94 -27.23 -15.04
N ASN A 267 -19.69 -27.55 -16.30
CA ASN A 267 -20.35 -26.96 -17.46
C ASN A 267 -20.44 -25.44 -17.40
N ALA A 268 -19.29 -24.80 -17.29
CA ALA A 268 -19.15 -23.35 -17.15
C ALA A 268 -17.88 -22.82 -17.82
N GLN A 269 -17.88 -21.54 -18.13
CA GLN A 269 -16.69 -20.77 -18.56
C GLN A 269 -16.11 -19.97 -17.40
N GLY A 270 -14.86 -19.52 -17.54
CA GLY A 270 -14.15 -18.76 -16.52
C GLY A 270 -14.90 -17.51 -16.05
N GLU A 271 -15.62 -16.85 -16.94
CA GLU A 271 -16.44 -15.67 -16.62
C GLU A 271 -17.60 -16.00 -15.67
N ASP A 272 -18.15 -17.20 -15.74
CA ASP A 272 -19.23 -17.63 -14.87
C ASP A 272 -18.78 -17.79 -13.40
N VAL A 273 -17.50 -18.15 -13.18
CA VAL A 273 -16.90 -18.24 -11.86
C VAL A 273 -16.78 -16.84 -11.24
N VAL A 274 -16.38 -15.86 -12.03
CA VAL A 274 -16.16 -14.47 -11.59
C VAL A 274 -17.50 -13.74 -11.41
N ALA A 275 -18.48 -13.98 -12.27
CA ALA A 275 -19.74 -13.26 -12.27
C ALA A 275 -20.68 -13.61 -11.09
N GLY A 276 -20.39 -14.66 -10.33
CA GLY A 276 -21.17 -15.06 -9.15
C GLY A 276 -22.60 -15.52 -9.43
N ILE A 277 -22.91 -15.89 -10.68
CA ILE A 277 -24.25 -16.34 -11.11
C ILE A 277 -24.58 -17.71 -10.54
N ARG A 278 -23.57 -18.55 -10.41
CA ARG A 278 -23.65 -19.88 -9.83
C ARG A 278 -22.69 -19.97 -8.66
N THR A 279 -23.05 -20.71 -7.61
CA THR A 279 -22.15 -20.94 -6.46
C THR A 279 -21.03 -21.89 -6.86
N PRO A 280 -19.75 -21.43 -6.89
CA PRO A 280 -18.64 -22.32 -7.18
C PRO A 280 -18.49 -23.41 -6.12
N GLN A 281 -18.04 -24.58 -6.55
CA GLN A 281 -17.78 -25.71 -5.68
C GLN A 281 -16.29 -25.77 -5.33
N GLN A 282 -15.97 -26.34 -4.17
CA GLN A 282 -14.59 -26.49 -3.75
C GLN A 282 -13.88 -27.63 -4.48
N ILE A 283 -12.60 -27.48 -4.75
CA ILE A 283 -11.78 -28.48 -5.45
C ILE A 283 -11.52 -29.69 -4.55
N THR A 284 -11.12 -29.46 -3.29
CA THR A 284 -10.82 -30.54 -2.35
C THR A 284 -11.99 -30.89 -1.46
N LYS A 285 -12.05 -32.16 -1.02
CA LYS A 285 -13.05 -32.62 -0.06
C LYS A 285 -12.95 -31.87 1.27
N ILE A 286 -11.74 -31.68 1.78
CA ILE A 286 -11.48 -30.91 3.00
C ILE A 286 -11.98 -29.47 2.85
N GLY A 287 -11.69 -28.82 1.75
CA GLY A 287 -12.15 -27.46 1.45
C GLY A 287 -13.67 -27.39 1.37
N SER A 288 -14.30 -28.37 0.76
CA SER A 288 -15.77 -28.49 0.67
C SER A 288 -16.42 -28.68 2.05
N GLN A 289 -15.85 -29.52 2.90
CA GLN A 289 -16.32 -29.74 4.26
C GLN A 289 -16.21 -28.49 5.11
N ARG A 290 -15.07 -27.80 5.07
CA ARG A 290 -14.85 -26.51 5.76
C ARG A 290 -15.84 -25.43 5.27
N TRP A 291 -16.04 -25.35 3.97
CA TRP A 291 -17.00 -24.41 3.38
C TRP A 291 -18.43 -24.68 3.84
N ALA A 292 -18.87 -25.94 3.83
CA ALA A 292 -20.21 -26.33 4.27
C ALA A 292 -20.44 -26.03 5.75
N GLU A 293 -19.44 -26.25 6.60
CA GLU A 293 -19.50 -25.95 8.02
C GLU A 293 -19.70 -24.43 8.25
N LEU A 294 -18.95 -23.59 7.52
CA LEU A 294 -19.10 -22.13 7.58
C LEU A 294 -20.46 -21.65 7.10
N GLN A 295 -21.06 -22.34 6.13
CA GLN A 295 -22.39 -22.01 5.59
C GLN A 295 -23.55 -22.64 6.39
N GLY A 296 -23.27 -23.45 7.37
CA GLY A 296 -24.29 -24.17 8.14
C GLY A 296 -25.02 -25.29 7.34
N ILE A 297 -24.34 -25.85 6.34
CA ILE A 297 -24.89 -26.91 5.46
C ILE A 297 -24.48 -28.28 6.02
N SER A 298 -25.45 -29.21 6.11
CA SER A 298 -25.20 -30.59 6.57
C SER A 298 -24.33 -31.36 5.57
N GLU A 299 -23.61 -32.40 6.07
CA GLU A 299 -22.77 -33.24 5.21
C GLU A 299 -23.59 -33.94 4.13
N ALA A 300 -24.80 -34.39 4.44
CA ALA A 300 -25.69 -35.00 3.46
C ALA A 300 -26.10 -34.06 2.34
N GLU A 301 -26.41 -32.82 2.67
CA GLU A 301 -26.73 -31.77 1.70
C GLU A 301 -25.50 -31.36 0.89
N ARG A 302 -24.32 -31.24 1.53
CA ARG A 302 -23.06 -30.94 0.85
C ARG A 302 -22.74 -31.94 -0.24
N VAL A 303 -22.78 -33.24 0.10
CA VAL A 303 -22.47 -34.31 -0.86
C VAL A 303 -23.51 -34.35 -2.02
N ALA A 304 -24.77 -34.08 -1.72
CA ALA A 304 -25.84 -34.12 -2.72
C ALA A 304 -25.83 -32.92 -3.68
N LYS A 305 -25.58 -31.68 -3.14
CA LYS A 305 -25.72 -30.46 -3.91
C LYS A 305 -24.39 -29.77 -4.23
N TYR A 306 -23.37 -29.95 -3.39
CA TYR A 306 -22.12 -29.24 -3.44
C TYR A 306 -20.90 -30.16 -3.32
N PRO A 307 -20.83 -31.25 -4.13
CA PRO A 307 -19.67 -32.14 -4.06
C PRO A 307 -18.38 -31.43 -4.49
N SER A 308 -17.28 -31.79 -3.85
CA SER A 308 -15.97 -31.33 -4.26
C SER A 308 -15.59 -31.92 -5.63
N MET A 309 -14.59 -31.28 -6.30
CA MET A 309 -14.03 -31.85 -7.53
C MET A 309 -13.40 -33.25 -7.28
N GLU A 310 -12.79 -33.41 -6.11
CA GLU A 310 -12.20 -34.67 -5.64
C GLU A 310 -13.24 -35.79 -5.64
N GLU A 311 -14.51 -35.49 -5.30
CA GLU A 311 -15.62 -36.45 -5.29
C GLU A 311 -16.30 -36.57 -6.65
N ALA A 312 -16.49 -35.44 -7.36
CA ALA A 312 -17.25 -35.42 -8.64
C ALA A 312 -16.40 -35.84 -9.86
N MET A 313 -15.11 -35.52 -9.84
CA MET A 313 -14.18 -35.78 -10.94
C MET A 313 -12.84 -36.34 -10.40
N PRO A 314 -12.85 -37.52 -9.76
CA PRO A 314 -11.67 -37.99 -9.00
C PRO A 314 -10.41 -38.22 -9.84
N GLU A 315 -10.54 -38.65 -11.09
CA GLU A 315 -9.37 -38.85 -11.98
C GLU A 315 -8.74 -37.50 -12.40
N ILE A 316 -9.59 -36.55 -12.75
CA ILE A 316 -9.14 -35.17 -13.09
C ILE A 316 -8.53 -34.48 -11.87
N TYR A 317 -9.16 -34.64 -10.70
CA TYR A 317 -8.62 -34.11 -9.45
C TYR A 317 -7.22 -34.64 -9.15
N LYS A 318 -7.02 -35.94 -9.30
CA LYS A 318 -5.73 -36.58 -9.08
C LYS A 318 -4.66 -36.01 -10.01
N GLU A 319 -4.96 -35.83 -11.29
CA GLU A 319 -4.06 -35.23 -12.28
C GLU A 319 -3.77 -33.77 -11.92
N LEU A 320 -4.80 -33.01 -11.54
CA LEU A 320 -4.68 -31.62 -11.13
C LEU A 320 -3.78 -31.48 -9.90
N ASP A 321 -3.95 -32.34 -8.90
CA ASP A 321 -3.14 -32.35 -7.68
C ASP A 321 -1.67 -32.68 -7.95
N GLU A 322 -1.40 -33.67 -8.79
CA GLU A 322 -0.03 -34.00 -9.21
C GLU A 322 0.64 -32.84 -9.97
N LEU A 323 -0.10 -32.19 -10.85
CA LEU A 323 0.41 -31.08 -11.66
C LEU A 323 0.64 -29.80 -10.84
N GLN A 324 -0.26 -29.48 -9.89
CA GLN A 324 -0.04 -28.33 -9.02
C GLN A 324 1.19 -28.49 -8.13
N THR A 325 1.42 -29.70 -7.63
CA THR A 325 2.62 -30.03 -6.86
C THR A 325 3.88 -29.86 -7.73
N LYS A 326 3.82 -30.35 -8.96
CA LYS A 326 4.92 -30.20 -9.93
C LYS A 326 5.25 -28.74 -10.24
N LEU A 327 4.22 -27.89 -10.41
CA LEU A 327 4.39 -26.46 -10.67
C LEU A 327 4.97 -25.73 -9.46
N GLU A 328 4.48 -26.00 -8.25
CA GLU A 328 5.04 -25.41 -7.03
C GLU A 328 6.52 -25.77 -6.85
N ASN A 329 6.87 -27.02 -7.05
CA ASN A 329 8.24 -27.50 -6.95
C ASN A 329 9.16 -26.92 -8.05
N HIS A 330 8.61 -26.70 -9.25
CA HIS A 330 9.38 -26.11 -10.35
C HIS A 330 9.69 -24.63 -10.14
N TYR A 331 8.68 -23.87 -9.73
CA TYR A 331 8.84 -22.43 -9.49
C TYR A 331 9.37 -22.09 -8.09
N HIS A 332 9.42 -23.06 -7.20
CA HIS A 332 9.82 -22.86 -5.79
C HIS A 332 9.02 -21.78 -5.07
N ASP A 333 7.75 -21.62 -5.46
CA ASP A 333 6.81 -20.68 -4.86
C ASP A 333 5.38 -21.17 -5.01
N MET A 334 4.48 -20.65 -4.15
CA MET A 334 3.06 -20.86 -4.24
C MET A 334 2.53 -20.46 -5.60
N GLN A 335 1.71 -21.32 -6.22
CA GLN A 335 1.14 -21.08 -7.53
C GLN A 335 -0.36 -20.78 -7.46
N ASP A 336 -0.78 -19.82 -8.25
CA ASP A 336 -2.15 -19.47 -8.61
C ASP A 336 -2.35 -19.94 -10.06
N MET A 337 -3.28 -20.87 -10.25
CA MET A 337 -3.44 -21.58 -11.52
C MET A 337 -4.89 -21.50 -12.00
N GLU A 338 -5.04 -21.28 -13.29
CA GLU A 338 -6.33 -21.36 -13.98
C GLU A 338 -6.36 -22.61 -14.84
N PHE A 339 -7.43 -23.38 -14.76
CA PHE A 339 -7.59 -24.60 -15.54
C PHE A 339 -8.97 -24.72 -16.16
N THR A 340 -9.05 -25.51 -17.21
CA THR A 340 -10.30 -25.89 -17.87
C THR A 340 -10.27 -27.39 -18.14
N VAL A 341 -11.40 -28.04 -17.93
CA VAL A 341 -11.63 -29.43 -18.31
C VAL A 341 -12.58 -29.43 -19.50
N GLN A 342 -12.09 -29.85 -20.64
CA GLN A 342 -12.92 -30.01 -21.84
C GLN A 342 -13.14 -31.48 -22.13
N GLU A 343 -14.39 -31.93 -22.01
CA GLU A 343 -14.79 -33.34 -22.32
C GLU A 343 -13.83 -34.35 -21.65
N GLY A 344 -13.62 -34.20 -20.36
CA GLY A 344 -12.76 -35.09 -19.57
C GLY A 344 -11.27 -34.90 -19.70
N LYS A 345 -10.79 -33.87 -20.42
CA LYS A 345 -9.39 -33.58 -20.58
C LYS A 345 -9.00 -32.26 -19.86
N LEU A 346 -8.03 -32.36 -18.96
CA LEU A 346 -7.52 -31.20 -18.21
C LEU A 346 -6.57 -30.35 -19.03
N TRP A 347 -6.74 -29.04 -18.95
CA TRP A 347 -5.87 -28.03 -19.55
C TRP A 347 -5.55 -26.93 -18.54
N PHE A 348 -4.28 -26.55 -18.45
CA PHE A 348 -3.84 -25.35 -17.73
C PHE A 348 -3.80 -24.16 -18.64
N LEU A 349 -4.48 -23.09 -18.27
CA LEU A 349 -4.52 -21.84 -19.05
C LEU A 349 -3.47 -20.85 -18.62
N GLN A 350 -3.18 -20.81 -17.32
CA GLN A 350 -2.24 -19.88 -16.72
C GLN A 350 -1.71 -20.41 -15.38
N THR A 351 -0.46 -20.11 -15.10
CA THR A 351 0.12 -20.20 -13.77
C THR A 351 0.87 -18.93 -13.47
N ARG A 352 0.83 -18.52 -12.22
CA ARG A 352 1.62 -17.37 -11.72
C ARG A 352 1.93 -17.58 -10.25
N ASN A 353 2.94 -16.87 -9.75
CA ASN A 353 3.18 -16.82 -8.32
C ASN A 353 1.97 -16.18 -7.63
N GLY A 354 1.43 -16.87 -6.64
CA GLY A 354 0.16 -16.49 -6.02
C GLY A 354 0.28 -15.20 -5.22
N LYS A 355 -0.65 -14.29 -5.44
CA LYS A 355 -0.86 -13.15 -4.55
C LYS A 355 -1.37 -13.67 -3.22
N ARG A 356 -0.92 -13.07 -2.13
CA ARG A 356 -1.17 -13.57 -0.78
C ARG A 356 -1.26 -12.45 0.23
N THR A 357 -1.89 -12.69 1.36
CA THR A 357 -1.92 -11.75 2.49
C THR A 357 -0.54 -11.67 3.14
N GLY A 358 -0.34 -10.66 4.00
CA GLY A 358 0.89 -10.53 4.78
C GLY A 358 1.16 -11.74 5.66
N ALA A 359 0.14 -12.28 6.31
CA ALA A 359 0.25 -13.49 7.14
C ALA A 359 0.68 -14.71 6.32
N ALA A 360 0.03 -14.92 5.17
CA ALA A 360 0.38 -16.01 4.25
C ALA A 360 1.80 -15.83 3.68
N MET A 361 2.20 -14.62 3.35
CA MET A 361 3.53 -14.30 2.84
C MET A 361 4.63 -14.75 3.80
N VAL A 362 4.52 -14.37 5.06
CA VAL A 362 5.50 -14.74 6.09
C VAL A 362 5.51 -16.25 6.31
N ARG A 363 4.34 -16.87 6.48
CA ARG A 363 4.22 -18.30 6.71
C ARG A 363 4.78 -19.14 5.56
N ILE A 364 4.41 -18.80 4.33
CA ILE A 364 4.89 -19.53 3.13
C ILE A 364 6.40 -19.39 3.00
N ALA A 365 6.96 -18.18 3.15
CA ALA A 365 8.39 -17.96 3.05
C ALA A 365 9.16 -18.81 4.08
N MET A 366 8.74 -18.82 5.34
CA MET A 366 9.39 -19.57 6.41
C MET A 366 9.22 -21.08 6.27
N GLU A 367 8.02 -21.56 5.93
CA GLU A 367 7.78 -22.99 5.71
C GLU A 367 8.56 -23.53 4.51
N MET A 368 8.63 -22.80 3.41
CA MET A 368 9.44 -23.18 2.24
C MET A 368 10.92 -23.19 2.55
N LEU A 369 11.40 -22.26 3.38
CA LEU A 369 12.78 -22.28 3.88
C LEU A 369 13.06 -23.54 4.70
N HIS A 370 12.17 -23.91 5.64
CA HIS A 370 12.29 -25.14 6.45
C HIS A 370 12.23 -26.41 5.60
N GLN A 371 11.45 -26.41 4.52
CA GLN A 371 11.34 -27.52 3.59
C GLN A 371 12.57 -27.65 2.67
N GLY A 372 13.49 -26.69 2.69
CA GLY A 372 14.66 -26.66 1.81
C GLY A 372 14.36 -26.27 0.37
N MET A 373 13.17 -25.75 0.08
CA MET A 373 12.79 -25.32 -1.27
C MET A 373 13.46 -24.01 -1.69
N ILE A 374 13.72 -23.15 -0.73
CA ILE A 374 14.35 -21.83 -0.92
C ILE A 374 15.42 -21.60 0.15
N ASP A 375 16.38 -20.72 -0.16
CA ASP A 375 17.37 -20.28 0.81
C ASP A 375 16.90 -19.06 1.61
N GLU A 376 17.69 -18.66 2.61
CA GLU A 376 17.38 -17.53 3.49
C GLU A 376 17.24 -16.21 2.72
N LYS A 377 18.13 -15.96 1.76
CA LYS A 377 18.09 -14.74 0.94
C LYS A 377 16.81 -14.67 0.11
N THR A 378 16.42 -15.77 -0.50
CA THR A 378 15.17 -15.87 -1.28
C THR A 378 13.97 -15.66 -0.39
N ALA A 379 13.94 -16.26 0.80
CA ALA A 379 12.85 -16.08 1.76
C ALA A 379 12.66 -14.60 2.14
N LEU A 380 13.75 -13.90 2.44
CA LEU A 380 13.73 -12.47 2.76
C LEU A 380 13.27 -11.60 1.58
N MET A 381 13.76 -11.91 0.37
CA MET A 381 13.41 -11.13 -0.83
C MET A 381 11.97 -11.32 -1.29
N ARG A 382 11.34 -12.44 -0.97
CA ARG A 382 9.92 -12.69 -1.29
C ARG A 382 8.94 -11.95 -0.40
N CYS A 383 9.36 -11.54 0.78
CA CYS A 383 8.52 -10.78 1.67
C CYS A 383 8.49 -9.31 1.26
N GLU A 384 7.32 -8.80 0.97
CA GLU A 384 7.11 -7.38 0.68
C GLU A 384 7.02 -6.61 2.01
N PRO A 385 7.96 -5.68 2.29
CA PRO A 385 8.01 -5.03 3.60
C PRO A 385 6.70 -4.37 4.02
N ASN A 386 6.02 -3.67 3.10
CA ASN A 386 4.76 -2.99 3.42
C ASN A 386 3.62 -3.93 3.81
N LYS A 387 3.64 -5.19 3.39
CA LYS A 387 2.63 -6.16 3.80
C LYS A 387 2.76 -6.61 5.24
N LEU A 388 3.89 -6.38 5.88
CA LEU A 388 4.04 -6.64 7.31
C LEU A 388 3.10 -5.77 8.17
N ASP A 389 2.68 -4.62 7.64
CA ASP A 389 1.69 -3.76 8.31
C ASP A 389 0.39 -4.50 8.66
N GLU A 390 -0.04 -5.40 7.80
CA GLU A 390 -1.25 -6.21 8.02
C GLU A 390 -1.17 -7.08 9.28
N LEU A 391 0.03 -7.43 9.70
CA LEU A 391 0.29 -8.30 10.86
C LEU A 391 0.38 -7.55 12.19
N LEU A 392 0.56 -6.24 12.15
CA LEU A 392 0.88 -5.42 13.31
C LEU A 392 -0.35 -4.73 13.91
N HIS A 393 -1.46 -4.73 13.19
CA HIS A 393 -2.68 -4.01 13.55
C HIS A 393 -3.87 -4.95 13.72
N PRO A 394 -4.89 -4.57 14.55
CA PRO A 394 -6.13 -5.32 14.68
C PRO A 394 -6.83 -5.52 13.33
N VAL A 395 -7.55 -6.61 13.20
CA VAL A 395 -8.35 -6.95 12.02
C VAL A 395 -9.80 -7.21 12.42
N PHE A 396 -10.74 -7.04 11.48
CA PHE A 396 -12.13 -7.41 11.70
C PHE A 396 -12.33 -8.92 11.61
N ASP A 397 -13.32 -9.41 12.36
CA ASP A 397 -13.85 -10.76 12.16
C ASP A 397 -14.39 -10.89 10.73
N LYS A 398 -13.95 -11.92 10.01
CA LYS A 398 -14.26 -12.09 8.58
C LYS A 398 -15.72 -12.35 8.30
N GLU A 399 -16.36 -13.13 9.16
CA GLU A 399 -17.76 -13.51 8.99
C GLU A 399 -18.68 -12.30 9.22
N GLU A 400 -18.46 -11.57 10.28
CA GLU A 400 -19.22 -10.37 10.60
C GLU A 400 -18.96 -9.25 9.57
N LEU A 401 -17.73 -9.11 9.07
CA LEU A 401 -17.39 -8.16 8.02
C LEU A 401 -18.15 -8.42 6.71
N SER A 402 -18.33 -9.70 6.35
CA SER A 402 -19.06 -10.07 5.12
C SER A 402 -20.53 -9.66 5.14
N ARG A 403 -21.11 -9.49 6.32
CA ARG A 403 -22.51 -9.08 6.54
C ARG A 403 -22.66 -7.58 6.72
N ALA A 404 -21.57 -6.84 6.84
CA ALA A 404 -21.57 -5.43 7.18
C ALA A 404 -21.98 -4.56 5.99
N ARG A 405 -22.71 -3.47 6.29
CA ARG A 405 -23.08 -2.47 5.31
C ARG A 405 -21.95 -1.45 5.14
N VAL A 406 -21.41 -1.34 3.94
CA VAL A 406 -20.45 -0.27 3.57
C VAL A 406 -21.19 1.06 3.44
N LEU A 407 -20.73 2.07 4.18
CA LEU A 407 -21.28 3.43 4.12
C LEU A 407 -20.52 4.30 3.12
N THR A 408 -19.19 4.28 3.16
CA THR A 408 -18.33 5.06 2.28
C THR A 408 -16.91 4.53 2.31
N ARG A 409 -16.05 5.17 1.52
CA ARG A 409 -14.62 4.91 1.51
C ARG A 409 -13.84 6.22 1.56
N GLY A 410 -12.88 6.31 2.48
CA GLY A 410 -11.91 7.39 2.56
C GLY A 410 -10.51 6.92 2.22
N LEU A 411 -9.51 7.71 2.58
CA LEU A 411 -8.10 7.37 2.42
C LEU A 411 -7.63 6.44 3.55
N PRO A 412 -6.89 5.37 3.24
CA PRO A 412 -6.31 4.48 4.25
C PRO A 412 -5.11 5.15 4.94
N ALA A 413 -5.39 6.05 5.86
CA ALA A 413 -4.40 6.94 6.45
C ALA A 413 -3.53 6.28 7.51
N SER A 414 -4.08 5.37 8.31
CA SER A 414 -3.32 4.55 9.26
C SER A 414 -3.99 3.18 9.38
N PRO A 415 -3.23 2.08 9.24
CA PRO A 415 -3.80 0.76 9.10
C PRO A 415 -4.47 0.22 10.36
N GLY A 416 -5.24 -0.83 10.17
CA GLY A 416 -5.96 -1.55 11.22
C GLY A 416 -7.46 -1.39 11.13
N ALA A 417 -8.16 -2.18 11.96
CA ALA A 417 -9.59 -2.16 12.12
C ALA A 417 -9.97 -1.53 13.45
N ALA A 418 -10.97 -0.69 13.47
CA ALA A 418 -11.50 -0.08 14.69
C ALA A 418 -13.01 -0.08 14.68
N CYS A 419 -13.59 -0.34 15.83
CA CYS A 419 -15.01 -0.28 16.07
C CYS A 419 -15.28 0.43 17.40
N GLY A 420 -16.24 1.29 17.44
CA GLY A 420 -16.62 2.00 18.65
C GLY A 420 -17.82 2.90 18.48
N ARG A 421 -18.20 3.51 19.57
CA ARG A 421 -19.27 4.50 19.59
C ARG A 421 -18.77 5.85 19.07
N ILE A 422 -19.56 6.49 18.25
CA ILE A 422 -19.22 7.80 17.69
C ILE A 422 -19.15 8.86 18.77
N VAL A 423 -18.05 9.60 18.81
CA VAL A 423 -17.90 10.87 19.54
C VAL A 423 -17.31 11.93 18.61
N PHE A 424 -17.69 13.18 18.81
CA PHE A 424 -17.30 14.28 17.92
C PHE A 424 -16.24 15.22 18.51
N PHE A 425 -15.99 15.14 19.81
CA PHE A 425 -15.04 16.00 20.51
C PHE A 425 -13.98 15.18 21.25
N ALA A 426 -12.76 15.69 21.25
CA ALA A 426 -11.64 15.02 21.92
C ALA A 426 -11.87 14.81 23.43
N GLU A 427 -12.46 15.79 24.10
CA GLU A 427 -12.79 15.70 25.52
C GLU A 427 -13.79 14.56 25.79
N ASP A 428 -14.81 14.43 24.94
CA ASP A 428 -15.80 13.36 25.05
C ASP A 428 -15.17 11.98 24.80
N ALA A 429 -14.22 11.89 23.86
CA ALA A 429 -13.50 10.65 23.61
C ALA A 429 -12.73 10.18 24.87
N ALA A 430 -12.04 11.09 25.51
CA ALA A 430 -11.31 10.80 26.75
C ALA A 430 -12.25 10.41 27.89
N GLU A 431 -13.35 11.14 28.07
CA GLU A 431 -14.35 10.86 29.11
C GLU A 431 -15.04 9.51 28.91
N TRP A 432 -15.51 9.24 27.70
CA TRP A 432 -16.16 7.96 27.39
C TRP A 432 -15.23 6.77 27.54
N HIS A 433 -13.97 6.93 27.11
CA HIS A 433 -12.94 5.90 27.30
C HIS A 433 -12.72 5.60 28.79
N ASN A 434 -12.62 6.64 29.63
CA ASN A 434 -12.44 6.47 31.08
C ASN A 434 -13.65 5.78 31.75
N ASN A 435 -14.83 5.92 31.12
CA ASN A 435 -16.06 5.23 31.56
C ASN A 435 -16.21 3.81 31.00
N GLY A 436 -15.18 3.29 30.33
CA GLY A 436 -15.15 1.93 29.82
C GLY A 436 -15.76 1.71 28.43
N HIS A 437 -16.08 2.79 27.70
CA HIS A 437 -16.60 2.70 26.33
C HIS A 437 -15.47 2.73 25.29
N ARG A 438 -15.59 1.91 24.25
CA ARG A 438 -14.77 2.04 23.05
C ARG A 438 -15.39 3.09 22.16
N VAL A 439 -14.59 4.04 21.70
CA VAL A 439 -15.07 5.19 20.90
C VAL A 439 -14.28 5.34 19.61
N VAL A 440 -14.94 5.88 18.59
CA VAL A 440 -14.33 6.33 17.35
C VAL A 440 -14.54 7.84 17.28
N LEU A 441 -13.45 8.59 17.16
CA LEU A 441 -13.48 10.05 17.04
C LEU A 441 -13.79 10.44 15.60
N VAL A 442 -14.91 11.10 15.38
CA VAL A 442 -15.36 11.56 14.06
C VAL A 442 -15.31 13.07 14.01
N ARG A 443 -14.45 13.60 13.14
CA ARG A 443 -14.27 15.05 13.01
C ARG A 443 -14.25 15.48 11.54
N ILE A 444 -14.46 16.76 11.27
CA ILE A 444 -14.21 17.34 9.95
C ILE A 444 -12.69 17.25 9.67
N GLU A 445 -11.89 17.69 10.62
CA GLU A 445 -10.43 17.55 10.66
C GLU A 445 -9.94 17.57 12.11
N THR A 446 -8.75 17.06 12.37
CA THR A 446 -8.14 17.12 13.72
C THR A 446 -7.09 18.22 13.82
N SER A 447 -6.83 18.67 15.03
CA SER A 447 -5.80 19.65 15.37
C SER A 447 -4.92 19.11 16.51
N PRO A 448 -3.78 19.75 16.82
CA PRO A 448 -2.93 19.33 17.95
C PRO A 448 -3.64 19.26 19.29
N GLU A 449 -4.71 20.04 19.47
CA GLU A 449 -5.54 20.03 20.69
C GLU A 449 -6.33 18.73 20.88
N ASP A 450 -6.52 17.97 19.82
CA ASP A 450 -7.28 16.71 19.83
C ASP A 450 -6.44 15.49 20.25
N LEU A 451 -5.16 15.63 20.56
CA LEU A 451 -4.23 14.53 20.85
C LEU A 451 -4.71 13.56 21.92
N ALA A 452 -5.19 14.08 23.04
CA ALA A 452 -5.69 13.25 24.15
C ALA A 452 -6.91 12.42 23.73
N GLY A 453 -7.81 13.02 22.97
CA GLY A 453 -8.98 12.32 22.42
C GLY A 453 -8.63 11.29 21.36
N MET A 454 -7.66 11.59 20.50
CA MET A 454 -7.15 10.65 19.51
C MET A 454 -6.48 9.43 20.18
N GLN A 455 -5.76 9.65 21.27
CA GLN A 455 -5.13 8.58 22.03
C GLN A 455 -6.15 7.69 22.74
N ALA A 456 -7.23 8.25 23.25
CA ALA A 456 -8.31 7.52 23.92
C ALA A 456 -9.20 6.74 22.93
N ALA A 457 -9.35 7.21 21.70
CA ALA A 457 -10.17 6.58 20.68
C ALA A 457 -9.55 5.28 20.13
N GLU A 458 -10.40 4.34 19.73
CA GLU A 458 -9.98 3.13 19.01
C GLU A 458 -9.54 3.47 17.57
N GLY A 459 -10.19 4.46 16.96
CA GLY A 459 -9.89 4.93 15.62
C GLY A 459 -10.35 6.36 15.37
N ILE A 460 -9.86 6.94 14.30
CA ILE A 460 -10.13 8.33 13.90
C ILE A 460 -10.70 8.33 12.47
N LEU A 461 -11.81 9.05 12.29
CA LEU A 461 -12.45 9.25 10.99
C LEU A 461 -12.56 10.75 10.72
N THR A 462 -12.02 11.21 9.61
CA THR A 462 -12.12 12.63 9.22
C THR A 462 -12.72 12.82 7.82
N ALA A 463 -13.48 13.89 7.66
CA ALA A 463 -14.05 14.28 6.37
C ALA A 463 -13.00 14.87 5.42
N ARG A 464 -12.03 15.57 5.98
CA ARG A 464 -10.95 16.26 5.25
C ARG A 464 -9.58 15.74 5.67
N GLY A 465 -8.61 16.01 4.84
CA GLY A 465 -7.23 15.67 5.09
C GLY A 465 -6.72 14.57 4.18
N GLY A 466 -5.46 14.69 3.80
CA GLY A 466 -4.72 13.71 3.00
C GLY A 466 -3.91 12.75 3.87
N MET A 467 -3.05 11.98 3.24
CA MET A 467 -2.15 11.03 3.90
C MET A 467 -1.08 11.70 4.78
N THR A 468 -0.88 13.00 4.62
CA THR A 468 0.06 13.81 5.39
C THR A 468 -0.65 14.78 6.35
N SER A 469 -1.97 14.70 6.48
CA SER A 469 -2.73 15.50 7.43
C SER A 469 -2.35 15.20 8.88
N HIS A 470 -2.66 16.12 9.78
CA HIS A 470 -2.44 15.95 11.22
C HIS A 470 -3.04 14.62 11.73
N ALA A 471 -4.30 14.34 11.36
CA ALA A 471 -4.96 13.09 11.77
C ALA A 471 -4.19 11.85 11.30
N ALA A 472 -3.77 11.82 10.04
CA ALA A 472 -3.03 10.69 9.47
C ALA A 472 -1.67 10.47 10.13
N VAL A 473 -0.90 11.52 10.27
CA VAL A 473 0.47 11.46 10.84
C VAL A 473 0.43 11.05 12.32
N VAL A 474 -0.42 11.69 13.09
CA VAL A 474 -0.54 11.41 14.53
C VAL A 474 -1.10 10.01 14.79
N ALA A 475 -2.12 9.60 14.04
CA ALA A 475 -2.69 8.26 14.16
C ALA A 475 -1.65 7.18 13.87
N ARG A 476 -0.85 7.35 12.82
CA ARG A 476 0.27 6.42 12.52
C ARG A 476 1.30 6.37 13.65
N GLY A 477 1.67 7.53 14.18
CA GLY A 477 2.59 7.60 15.32
C GLY A 477 2.07 6.91 16.57
N MET A 478 0.77 6.91 16.79
CA MET A 478 0.09 6.25 17.92
C MET A 478 -0.25 4.79 17.64
N GLY A 479 -0.10 4.29 16.42
CA GLY A 479 -0.58 2.97 16.00
C GLY A 479 -2.11 2.84 16.01
N LYS A 480 -2.83 3.94 15.84
CA LYS A 480 -4.30 3.98 15.80
C LYS A 480 -4.81 3.91 14.36
N CYS A 481 -5.89 3.19 14.16
CA CYS A 481 -6.61 3.15 12.89
C CYS A 481 -7.10 4.55 12.49
N CYS A 482 -6.89 4.95 11.25
CA CYS A 482 -7.38 6.23 10.74
C CYS A 482 -7.85 6.11 9.29
N VAL A 483 -9.04 6.61 9.06
CA VAL A 483 -9.58 6.87 7.72
C VAL A 483 -9.74 8.38 7.60
N SER A 484 -9.03 8.99 6.67
CA SER A 484 -9.08 10.44 6.44
C SER A 484 -9.64 10.76 5.06
N GLY A 485 -10.01 12.03 4.85
CA GLY A 485 -10.49 12.47 3.55
C GLY A 485 -11.75 11.76 3.05
N ALA A 486 -12.60 11.29 3.95
CA ALA A 486 -13.88 10.69 3.61
C ALA A 486 -14.90 11.80 3.27
N GLY A 487 -14.79 12.37 2.07
CA GLY A 487 -15.56 13.55 1.64
C GLY A 487 -17.08 13.36 1.60
N ALA A 488 -17.56 12.12 1.63
CA ALA A 488 -18.98 11.79 1.69
C ALA A 488 -19.59 11.97 3.09
N ILE A 489 -18.77 12.14 4.13
CA ILE A 489 -19.29 12.37 5.49
C ILE A 489 -19.57 13.85 5.74
N ASN A 490 -20.74 14.13 6.29
CA ASN A 490 -21.14 15.46 6.70
C ASN A 490 -21.32 15.49 8.23
N VAL A 491 -20.37 16.11 8.91
CA VAL A 491 -20.37 16.21 10.38
C VAL A 491 -21.08 17.50 10.81
N ASP A 492 -22.08 17.36 11.66
CA ASP A 492 -22.75 18.49 12.32
C ASP A 492 -22.47 18.46 13.84
N TYR A 493 -21.57 19.31 14.28
CA TYR A 493 -21.18 19.37 15.71
C TYR A 493 -22.30 19.91 16.62
N LYS A 494 -23.21 20.71 16.08
CA LYS A 494 -24.33 21.28 16.88
C LYS A 494 -25.37 20.23 17.24
N THR A 495 -25.73 19.39 16.28
CA THR A 495 -26.68 18.30 16.47
C THR A 495 -26.02 17.01 16.93
N ARG A 496 -24.68 16.96 16.94
CA ARG A 496 -23.89 15.77 17.24
C ARG A 496 -24.32 14.58 16.40
N THR A 497 -24.37 14.82 15.10
CA THR A 497 -24.73 13.80 14.09
C THR A 497 -23.72 13.81 12.93
N VAL A 498 -23.66 12.69 12.24
CA VAL A 498 -22.92 12.55 10.99
C VAL A 498 -23.82 11.90 9.95
N GLU A 499 -23.89 12.48 8.77
CA GLU A 499 -24.62 11.93 7.62
C GLU A 499 -23.60 11.33 6.64
N ILE A 500 -23.81 10.07 6.29
CA ILE A 500 -22.95 9.33 5.36
C ILE A 500 -23.87 8.65 4.33
N ASP A 501 -23.82 9.12 3.09
CA ASP A 501 -24.60 8.57 1.97
C ASP A 501 -26.10 8.36 2.32
N GLY A 502 -26.71 9.37 2.89
CA GLY A 502 -28.14 9.37 3.29
C GLY A 502 -28.43 8.66 4.63
N VAL A 503 -27.43 8.09 5.28
CA VAL A 503 -27.57 7.45 6.60
C VAL A 503 -27.14 8.46 7.68
N VAL A 504 -28.01 8.75 8.62
CA VAL A 504 -27.73 9.65 9.76
C VAL A 504 -27.38 8.82 10.98
N LEU A 505 -26.17 9.02 11.51
CA LEU A 505 -25.69 8.42 12.74
C LEU A 505 -25.52 9.48 13.83
N LYS A 506 -25.89 9.13 15.05
CA LYS A 506 -25.83 10.02 16.23
C LYS A 506 -24.64 9.68 17.11
N GLU A 507 -24.26 10.62 17.96
CA GLU A 507 -23.31 10.36 19.02
C GLU A 507 -23.74 9.14 19.86
N GLY A 508 -22.82 8.20 20.06
CA GLY A 508 -23.09 6.96 20.76
C GLY A 508 -23.51 5.78 19.88
N ASP A 509 -23.86 6.00 18.63
CA ASP A 509 -24.09 4.92 17.66
C ASP A 509 -22.75 4.24 17.30
N TYR A 510 -22.79 2.93 17.00
CA TYR A 510 -21.59 2.20 16.59
C TYR A 510 -21.23 2.49 15.13
N ILE A 511 -19.95 2.68 14.89
CA ILE A 511 -19.34 2.76 13.56
C ILE A 511 -18.06 1.91 13.55
N SER A 512 -17.78 1.33 12.41
CA SER A 512 -16.58 0.53 12.19
C SER A 512 -15.80 1.08 11.00
N ILE A 513 -14.48 1.23 11.18
CA ILE A 513 -13.60 1.77 10.13
C ILE A 513 -12.42 0.83 9.90
N ASN A 514 -12.00 0.74 8.63
CA ASN A 514 -10.84 -0.03 8.25
C ASN A 514 -9.77 0.91 7.66
N GLY A 515 -8.76 1.19 8.46
CA GLY A 515 -7.66 2.08 8.06
C GLY A 515 -6.71 1.48 7.03
N THR A 516 -6.76 0.17 6.81
CA THR A 516 -5.93 -0.52 5.81
C THR A 516 -6.43 -0.28 4.38
N ASN A 517 -7.75 -0.23 4.20
CA ASN A 517 -8.37 -0.04 2.87
C ASN A 517 -9.26 1.21 2.74
N GLY A 518 -9.51 1.92 3.83
CA GLY A 518 -10.31 3.14 3.86
C GLY A 518 -11.82 2.96 3.96
N TYR A 519 -12.34 1.75 4.08
CA TYR A 519 -13.78 1.50 4.17
C TYR A 519 -14.36 1.89 5.53
N VAL A 520 -15.58 2.44 5.48
CA VAL A 520 -16.39 2.82 6.66
C VAL A 520 -17.67 2.01 6.63
N TYR A 521 -17.99 1.35 7.74
CA TYR A 521 -19.11 0.44 7.89
C TYR A 521 -20.08 0.91 8.97
N ALA A 522 -21.37 0.64 8.76
CA ALA A 522 -22.39 0.86 9.78
C ALA A 522 -22.36 -0.26 10.84
N GLY A 523 -22.57 0.12 12.09
CA GLY A 523 -22.74 -0.82 13.19
C GLY A 523 -21.46 -1.33 13.82
N GLU A 524 -21.60 -2.28 14.70
CA GLU A 524 -20.51 -2.90 15.47
C GLU A 524 -19.99 -4.14 14.76
N ILE A 525 -18.74 -4.09 14.32
CA ILE A 525 -18.02 -5.25 13.77
C ILE A 525 -16.91 -5.61 14.75
N PRO A 526 -16.93 -6.82 15.34
CA PRO A 526 -15.89 -7.25 16.26
C PRO A 526 -14.49 -7.21 15.64
N THR A 527 -13.51 -6.76 16.41
CA THR A 527 -12.10 -6.74 16.04
C THR A 527 -11.32 -7.79 16.81
N GLN A 528 -10.28 -8.31 16.18
CA GLN A 528 -9.33 -9.23 16.80
C GLN A 528 -7.97 -8.55 16.90
N PRO A 529 -7.25 -8.65 18.04
CA PRO A 529 -5.90 -8.09 18.14
C PRO A 529 -4.94 -8.80 17.18
N ALA A 530 -3.92 -8.09 16.74
CA ALA A 530 -2.86 -8.66 15.93
C ALA A 530 -2.15 -9.78 16.71
N LYS A 531 -2.08 -10.97 16.12
CA LYS A 531 -1.32 -12.09 16.64
C LYS A 531 -0.06 -12.26 15.81
N LEU A 532 1.10 -12.01 16.43
CA LEU A 532 2.38 -12.26 15.81
C LEU A 532 2.69 -13.75 15.90
N SER A 533 2.85 -14.42 14.75
CA SER A 533 3.20 -15.83 14.67
C SER A 533 4.66 -16.08 15.02
N GLY A 534 5.01 -17.33 15.35
CA GLY A 534 6.41 -17.75 15.51
C GLY A 534 7.23 -17.54 14.23
N ASN A 535 6.59 -17.67 13.08
CA ASN A 535 7.20 -17.41 11.76
C ASN A 535 7.61 -15.93 11.60
N PHE A 536 6.81 -15.01 12.12
CA PHE A 536 7.15 -13.59 12.11
C PHE A 536 8.42 -13.31 12.93
N ALA A 537 8.50 -13.87 14.14
CA ALA A 537 9.68 -13.71 15.01
C ALA A 537 10.94 -14.28 14.32
N GLU A 538 10.84 -15.44 13.71
CA GLU A 538 11.92 -16.08 12.97
C GLU A 538 12.36 -15.24 11.74
N LEU A 539 11.41 -14.68 11.01
CA LEU A 539 11.68 -13.74 9.91
C LEU A 539 12.48 -12.53 10.40
N MET A 540 12.10 -11.96 11.54
CA MET A 540 12.78 -10.80 12.11
C MET A 540 14.21 -11.13 12.57
N GLU A 541 14.44 -12.28 13.17
CA GLU A 541 15.78 -12.77 13.50
C GLU A 541 16.65 -12.91 12.25
N LEU A 542 16.06 -13.44 11.18
CA LEU A 542 16.72 -13.58 9.91
C LEU A 542 17.07 -12.21 9.27
N CYS A 543 16.20 -11.21 9.42
CA CYS A 543 16.49 -9.84 8.99
C CYS A 543 17.72 -9.28 9.71
N ASP A 544 17.82 -9.48 11.02
CA ASP A 544 18.95 -8.99 11.83
C ASP A 544 20.28 -9.67 11.44
N LYS A 545 20.23 -10.90 10.98
CA LYS A 545 21.41 -11.64 10.49
C LYS A 545 22.05 -10.99 9.26
N TYR A 546 21.23 -10.39 8.38
CA TYR A 546 21.69 -9.83 7.11
C TYR A 546 21.82 -8.31 7.11
N ALA A 547 21.02 -7.59 7.89
CA ALA A 547 20.99 -6.14 7.88
C ALA A 547 22.27 -5.51 8.43
N ARG A 548 22.77 -4.46 7.77
CA ARG A 548 23.82 -3.59 8.27
C ARG A 548 23.22 -2.39 9.01
N LEU A 549 22.22 -1.73 8.42
CA LEU A 549 21.53 -0.63 9.05
C LEU A 549 20.89 -1.04 10.37
N LYS A 550 21.05 -0.21 11.38
CA LYS A 550 20.30 -0.35 12.63
C LYS A 550 18.95 0.37 12.50
N VAL A 551 17.94 -0.12 13.17
CA VAL A 551 16.61 0.48 13.16
C VAL A 551 16.28 1.02 14.56
N ARG A 552 16.18 2.34 14.65
CA ARG A 552 15.72 3.07 15.83
C ARG A 552 14.26 3.46 15.66
N THR A 553 13.66 4.00 16.68
CA THR A 553 12.28 4.46 16.66
C THR A 553 12.14 5.96 16.96
N ASN A 554 11.09 6.56 16.44
CA ASN A 554 10.59 7.87 16.83
C ASN A 554 9.57 7.64 17.96
N ALA A 555 9.92 8.02 19.18
CA ALA A 555 9.07 7.78 20.35
C ALA A 555 9.17 8.93 21.33
N ASP A 556 8.02 9.44 21.75
CA ASP A 556 7.90 10.58 22.66
C ASP A 556 7.33 10.19 24.03
N THR A 557 6.86 8.95 24.20
CA THR A 557 6.28 8.41 25.41
C THR A 557 6.92 7.07 25.80
N PRO A 558 6.89 6.69 27.08
CA PRO A 558 7.37 5.37 27.52
C PRO A 558 6.66 4.21 26.82
N ARG A 559 5.36 4.34 26.58
CA ARG A 559 4.56 3.32 25.90
C ARG A 559 5.06 3.09 24.45
N ASN A 560 5.23 4.17 23.69
CA ASN A 560 5.75 4.09 22.32
C ASN A 560 7.15 3.46 22.30
N ALA A 561 8.00 3.84 23.26
CA ALA A 561 9.34 3.28 23.39
C ALA A 561 9.30 1.77 23.70
N GLN A 562 8.39 1.35 24.56
CA GLN A 562 8.21 -0.06 24.93
C GLN A 562 7.70 -0.88 23.74
N ASP A 563 6.71 -0.39 23.02
CA ASP A 563 6.16 -1.04 21.83
C ASP A 563 7.24 -1.22 20.77
N ALA A 564 8.00 -0.17 20.50
CA ALA A 564 9.09 -0.20 19.53
C ALA A 564 10.21 -1.15 19.93
N ARG A 565 10.58 -1.17 21.21
CA ARG A 565 11.57 -2.12 21.73
C ARG A 565 11.10 -3.56 21.59
N GLY A 566 9.81 -3.81 21.80
CA GLY A 566 9.17 -5.11 21.54
C GLY A 566 9.25 -5.53 20.07
N PHE A 567 9.21 -4.59 19.15
CA PHE A 567 9.41 -4.83 17.71
C PHE A 567 10.88 -4.92 17.29
N GLY A 568 11.81 -4.75 18.22
CA GLY A 568 13.23 -4.89 17.96
C GLY A 568 14.00 -3.61 17.66
N ALA A 569 13.44 -2.45 17.98
CA ALA A 569 14.16 -1.18 17.88
C ALA A 569 15.36 -1.17 18.83
N VAL A 570 16.49 -0.68 18.34
CA VAL A 570 17.77 -0.68 19.07
C VAL A 570 18.10 0.70 19.66
N GLY A 571 17.15 1.59 19.74
CA GLY A 571 17.28 2.91 20.31
C GLY A 571 16.15 3.82 19.89
N ILE A 572 16.19 5.05 20.40
CA ILE A 572 15.34 6.14 19.93
C ILE A 572 16.17 7.07 19.05
N GLY A 573 15.77 7.24 17.79
CA GLY A 573 16.40 8.14 16.84
C GLY A 573 15.81 9.55 16.84
N LEU A 574 14.60 9.70 17.38
CA LEU A 574 13.94 10.99 17.56
C LEU A 574 12.97 10.93 18.75
N CYS A 575 13.27 11.71 19.78
CA CYS A 575 12.34 12.04 20.86
C CYS A 575 12.04 13.54 20.75
N ARG A 576 10.78 13.87 20.45
CA ARG A 576 10.33 15.26 20.28
C ARG A 576 9.86 15.81 21.59
N THR A 577 10.57 16.79 22.10
CA THR A 577 10.31 17.37 23.44
C THR A 577 9.02 18.19 23.49
N GLU A 578 8.59 18.78 22.38
CA GLU A 578 7.35 19.55 22.28
C GLU A 578 6.10 18.73 22.64
N HIS A 579 6.08 17.47 22.29
CA HIS A 579 4.93 16.57 22.59
C HIS A 579 4.73 16.32 24.09
N MET A 580 5.75 16.59 24.88
CA MET A 580 5.69 16.42 26.35
C MET A 580 4.95 17.56 27.05
N PHE A 581 4.69 18.69 26.37
CA PHE A 581 4.15 19.88 26.97
C PHE A 581 2.62 20.07 26.85
N PHE A 582 1.95 19.17 26.19
CA PHE A 582 0.51 19.32 25.89
C PHE A 582 -0.45 18.79 26.99
N ASP A 583 0.07 18.20 28.06
CA ASP A 583 -0.76 17.81 29.21
C ASP A 583 -1.19 19.05 30.02
N ASP A 584 -2.38 19.00 30.65
CA ASP A 584 -3.05 20.14 31.27
C ASP A 584 -2.19 21.00 32.19
N GLU A 585 -1.42 20.39 33.06
CA GLU A 585 -0.54 21.15 33.99
C GLU A 585 0.71 21.70 33.33
N LYS A 586 1.25 20.94 32.38
CA LYS A 586 2.48 21.29 31.68
C LYS A 586 2.27 22.43 30.67
N ILE A 587 1.13 22.43 30.00
CA ILE A 587 0.81 23.43 28.99
C ILE A 587 0.63 24.83 29.64
N VAL A 588 0.07 24.88 30.85
CA VAL A 588 -0.06 26.15 31.58
C VAL A 588 1.31 26.77 31.88
N ALA A 589 2.25 26.00 32.39
CA ALA A 589 3.62 26.46 32.67
C ALA A 589 4.37 26.87 31.37
N MET A 590 4.15 26.13 30.28
CA MET A 590 4.73 26.47 28.96
C MET A 590 4.19 27.83 28.45
N ARG A 591 2.90 28.04 28.60
CA ARG A 591 2.23 29.30 28.22
C ARG A 591 2.69 30.48 29.09
N GLU A 592 2.91 30.28 30.38
CA GLU A 592 3.51 31.29 31.27
C GLU A 592 4.91 31.69 30.81
N MET A 593 5.73 30.74 30.41
CA MET A 593 7.06 30.99 29.85
C MET A 593 6.99 31.85 28.57
N ILE A 594 6.11 31.47 27.64
CA ILE A 594 5.92 32.18 26.37
C ILE A 594 5.46 33.61 26.56
N LEU A 595 4.57 33.84 27.53
CA LEU A 595 3.94 35.13 27.79
C LEU A 595 4.71 36.01 28.80
N ALA A 596 5.81 35.49 29.36
CA ALA A 596 6.68 36.23 30.26
C ALA A 596 7.28 37.48 29.61
N LYS A 597 7.39 38.57 30.37
CA LYS A 597 7.87 39.85 29.89
C LYS A 597 9.40 39.95 29.81
N ASP A 598 10.09 39.18 30.62
CA ASP A 598 11.55 39.21 30.78
C ASP A 598 12.16 37.83 31.03
N VAL A 599 13.48 37.79 31.09
CA VAL A 599 14.26 36.56 31.31
C VAL A 599 13.93 35.92 32.66
N GLU A 600 13.72 36.71 33.72
CA GLU A 600 13.41 36.21 35.06
C GLU A 600 12.05 35.53 35.08
N GLY A 601 11.06 36.11 34.45
CA GLY A 601 9.73 35.52 34.29
C GLY A 601 9.78 34.17 33.52
N ARG A 602 10.58 34.15 32.43
CA ARG A 602 10.78 32.89 31.69
C ARG A 602 11.46 31.81 32.54
N LYS A 603 12.53 32.16 33.24
CA LYS A 603 13.25 31.21 34.13
C LYS A 603 12.34 30.66 35.21
N LYS A 604 11.48 31.49 35.80
CA LYS A 604 10.53 31.08 36.83
C LYS A 604 9.50 30.05 36.28
N ALA A 605 8.99 30.29 35.08
CA ALA A 605 8.09 29.32 34.38
C ALA A 605 8.83 28.03 33.98
N LEU A 606 10.06 28.15 33.48
CA LEU A 606 10.91 27.01 33.12
C LEU A 606 11.26 26.15 34.32
N ASP A 607 11.47 26.76 35.50
CA ASP A 607 11.71 26.02 36.75
C ASP A 607 10.49 25.15 37.14
N LYS A 608 9.28 25.56 36.75
CA LYS A 608 8.06 24.73 36.94
C LYS A 608 8.01 23.56 35.94
N LEU A 609 8.52 23.74 34.73
CA LEU A 609 8.53 22.70 33.68
C LEU A 609 9.62 21.64 33.90
N LEU A 610 10.73 22.03 34.51
CA LEU A 610 11.91 21.18 34.68
C LEU A 610 11.60 19.84 35.35
N PRO A 611 10.89 19.78 36.51
CA PRO A 611 10.55 18.50 37.14
C PRO A 611 9.69 17.58 36.28
N TYR A 612 8.74 18.14 35.56
CA TYR A 612 7.85 17.39 34.65
C TYR A 612 8.63 16.76 33.50
N GLN A 613 9.43 17.55 32.82
CA GLN A 613 10.21 17.06 31.68
C GLN A 613 11.29 16.07 32.09
N LYS A 614 11.94 16.32 33.23
CA LYS A 614 12.90 15.39 33.83
C LYS A 614 12.26 14.05 34.15
N ALA A 615 11.06 14.04 34.71
CA ALA A 615 10.30 12.81 34.97
C ALA A 615 9.95 12.05 33.68
N ASP A 616 9.53 12.77 32.65
CA ASP A 616 9.23 12.17 31.33
C ASP A 616 10.46 11.51 30.72
N PHE A 617 11.59 12.17 30.72
CA PHE A 617 12.86 11.61 30.21
C PHE A 617 13.33 10.43 31.06
N LYS A 618 13.17 10.49 32.37
CA LYS A 618 13.55 9.40 33.27
C LYS A 618 12.82 8.10 32.92
N GLU A 619 11.52 8.17 32.65
CA GLU A 619 10.72 6.99 32.25
C GLU A 619 11.10 6.48 30.87
N ILE A 620 11.39 7.36 29.92
CA ILE A 620 11.85 6.98 28.57
C ILE A 620 13.23 6.31 28.64
N PHE A 621 14.19 6.89 29.33
CA PHE A 621 15.53 6.31 29.48
C PHE A 621 15.51 4.97 30.22
N LYS A 622 14.63 4.83 31.19
CA LYS A 622 14.44 3.57 31.92
C LYS A 622 13.89 2.47 31.02
N THR A 623 12.89 2.81 30.19
CA THR A 623 12.32 1.89 29.19
C THR A 623 13.37 1.46 28.16
N MET A 624 14.24 2.38 27.76
CA MET A 624 15.31 2.16 26.78
C MET A 624 16.67 1.88 27.43
N ASP A 625 16.68 1.29 28.62
CA ASP A 625 17.90 1.00 29.35
C ASP A 625 18.96 0.28 28.49
N GLY A 626 20.19 0.82 28.51
CA GLY A 626 21.30 0.31 27.71
C GLY A 626 21.30 0.71 26.21
N LEU A 627 20.26 1.39 25.75
CA LEU A 627 20.10 1.79 24.35
C LEU A 627 20.19 3.32 24.19
N PRO A 628 20.69 3.82 23.04
CA PRO A 628 20.79 5.26 22.80
C PRO A 628 19.41 5.90 22.66
N VAL A 629 19.26 7.09 23.23
CA VAL A 629 18.06 7.92 23.11
C VAL A 629 18.47 9.30 22.61
N ASN A 630 18.08 9.62 21.39
CA ASN A 630 18.35 10.89 20.73
C ASN A 630 17.19 11.87 20.99
N VAL A 631 17.45 12.89 21.81
CA VAL A 631 16.45 13.90 22.20
C VAL A 631 16.64 15.15 21.38
N ARG A 632 15.62 15.56 20.66
CA ARG A 632 15.61 16.82 19.95
C ARG A 632 15.15 17.96 20.86
N LEU A 633 15.92 19.01 20.95
CA LEU A 633 15.53 20.22 21.66
C LEU A 633 14.28 20.85 21.02
N LEU A 634 13.61 21.73 21.77
CA LEU A 634 12.35 22.35 21.35
C LEU A 634 12.47 22.92 19.93
N ASP A 635 11.56 22.46 19.03
CA ASP A 635 11.59 22.79 17.61
C ASP A 635 10.48 23.74 17.13
N PRO A 636 9.18 23.55 17.48
CA PRO A 636 8.14 24.37 16.89
C PRO A 636 8.13 25.81 17.40
N PRO A 637 7.51 26.73 16.61
CA PRO A 637 7.33 28.11 17.04
C PRO A 637 6.47 28.21 18.29
N LEU A 638 6.71 29.22 19.09
CA LEU A 638 6.00 29.41 20.37
C LEU A 638 4.49 29.62 20.21
N HIS A 639 4.03 30.16 19.08
CA HIS A 639 2.60 30.38 18.85
C HIS A 639 1.76 29.07 18.81
N GLU A 640 2.39 27.93 18.53
CA GLU A 640 1.69 26.63 18.55
C GLU A 640 1.22 26.21 19.95
N PHE A 641 1.83 26.71 20.99
CA PHE A 641 1.50 26.37 22.38
C PHE A 641 0.46 27.30 23.02
N VAL A 642 0.14 28.42 22.39
CA VAL A 642 -0.77 29.43 22.93
C VAL A 642 -2.19 29.27 22.40
N PRO A 643 -3.23 29.63 23.19
CA PRO A 643 -4.61 29.51 22.74
C PRO A 643 -4.94 30.57 21.69
N HIS A 644 -5.59 30.13 20.59
CA HIS A 644 -6.04 31.01 19.50
C HIS A 644 -7.54 31.36 19.62
N ASP A 645 -8.28 30.65 20.44
CA ASP A 645 -9.69 30.90 20.73
C ASP A 645 -9.91 31.83 21.93
N LEU A 646 -11.01 32.56 21.93
CA LEU A 646 -11.32 33.51 23.00
C LEU A 646 -11.44 32.88 24.36
N LYS A 647 -12.07 31.70 24.44
CA LYS A 647 -12.27 30.96 25.71
C LYS A 647 -10.93 30.55 26.33
N GLY A 648 -10.02 29.98 25.55
CA GLY A 648 -8.69 29.62 25.97
C GLY A 648 -7.87 30.84 26.43
N GLN A 649 -8.01 31.98 25.74
CA GLN A 649 -7.35 33.23 26.11
C GLN A 649 -7.90 33.81 27.41
N GLU A 650 -9.21 33.73 27.67
CA GLU A 650 -9.84 34.15 28.91
C GLU A 650 -9.36 33.28 30.11
N GLU A 651 -9.35 31.96 29.93
CA GLU A 651 -8.83 31.01 30.94
C GLU A 651 -7.36 31.26 31.28
N MET A 652 -6.57 31.55 30.27
CA MET A 652 -5.16 31.88 30.43
C MET A 652 -4.94 33.21 31.13
N ALA A 653 -5.72 34.24 30.80
CA ALA A 653 -5.68 35.54 31.44
C ALA A 653 -6.00 35.44 32.95
N GLN A 654 -7.00 34.63 33.30
CA GLN A 654 -7.35 34.36 34.68
C GLN A 654 -6.25 33.64 35.45
N ALA A 655 -5.66 32.60 34.83
CA ALA A 655 -4.58 31.82 35.42
C ALA A 655 -3.31 32.66 35.69
N MET A 656 -2.99 33.61 34.80
CA MET A 656 -1.82 34.47 34.89
C MET A 656 -2.05 35.78 35.66
N GLY A 657 -3.29 36.14 35.96
CA GLY A 657 -3.62 37.40 36.60
C GLY A 657 -3.36 38.62 35.70
N VAL A 658 -3.56 38.47 34.39
CA VAL A 658 -3.41 39.52 33.36
C VAL A 658 -4.72 39.71 32.62
N THR A 659 -4.83 40.79 31.80
CA THR A 659 -6.03 41.04 31.01
C THR A 659 -6.10 40.13 29.79
N VAL A 660 -7.31 39.81 29.32
CA VAL A 660 -7.54 39.05 28.08
C VAL A 660 -6.93 39.78 26.87
N GLU A 661 -7.01 41.10 26.86
CA GLU A 661 -6.42 41.97 25.83
C GLU A 661 -4.89 41.80 25.75
N TYR A 662 -4.22 41.69 26.88
CA TYR A 662 -2.77 41.41 26.95
C TYR A 662 -2.45 40.06 26.32
N ILE A 663 -3.20 39.01 26.65
CA ILE A 663 -3.03 37.67 26.07
C ILE A 663 -3.25 37.73 24.54
N ARG A 664 -4.33 38.37 24.09
CA ARG A 664 -4.67 38.48 22.67
C ARG A 664 -3.57 39.19 21.88
N GLN A 665 -3.10 40.33 22.36
CA GLN A 665 -1.99 41.07 21.73
C GLN A 665 -0.69 40.27 21.68
N ARG A 666 -0.40 39.54 22.72
CA ARG A 666 0.83 38.73 22.77
C ARG A 666 0.75 37.57 21.79
N VAL A 667 -0.40 36.88 21.71
CA VAL A 667 -0.65 35.79 20.73
C VAL A 667 -0.53 36.35 19.31
N GLU A 668 -1.16 37.48 19.01
CA GLU A 668 -1.05 38.13 17.71
C GLU A 668 0.40 38.49 17.35
N SER A 669 1.18 38.97 18.33
CA SER A 669 2.59 39.32 18.13
C SER A 669 3.48 38.11 17.82
N LEU A 670 3.06 36.90 18.20
CA LEU A 670 3.78 35.65 17.96
C LEU A 670 3.40 34.99 16.63
N CYS A 671 2.28 35.40 16.03
CA CYS A 671 1.85 34.90 14.72
C CYS A 671 2.84 35.30 13.64
N GLU A 672 3.30 34.34 12.88
CA GLU A 672 4.21 34.54 11.75
C GLU A 672 3.51 34.15 10.44
N HIS A 673 3.83 34.82 9.34
CA HIS A 673 3.31 34.50 8.01
C HIS A 673 3.83 33.16 7.49
N ASN A 674 5.08 32.84 7.80
CA ASN A 674 5.74 31.58 7.45
C ASN A 674 6.37 30.95 8.68
N PRO A 675 5.60 30.34 9.57
CA PRO A 675 6.11 29.78 10.83
C PRO A 675 7.24 28.76 10.65
N MET A 676 7.18 27.99 9.58
CA MET A 676 8.20 26.96 9.28
C MET A 676 9.57 27.55 8.95
N LEU A 677 9.62 28.78 8.47
CA LEU A 677 10.85 29.52 8.14
C LEU A 677 11.20 30.59 9.17
N GLY A 678 10.45 30.70 10.24
CA GLY A 678 10.52 31.77 11.23
C GLY A 678 11.29 31.44 12.50
N HIS A 679 10.77 31.93 13.61
CA HIS A 679 11.38 31.85 14.94
C HIS A 679 11.08 30.51 15.62
N ARG A 680 11.83 29.49 15.25
CA ARG A 680 11.71 28.14 15.79
C ARG A 680 13.07 27.43 15.85
N GLY A 681 13.10 26.23 16.44
CA GLY A 681 14.30 25.39 16.53
C GLY A 681 15.47 26.07 17.24
N CYS A 682 16.65 25.98 16.69
CA CYS A 682 17.85 26.57 17.25
C CYS A 682 17.78 28.13 17.30
N ARG A 683 16.98 28.75 16.42
CA ARG A 683 16.76 30.19 16.45
C ARG A 683 16.10 30.62 17.75
N LEU A 684 15.12 29.85 18.19
CA LEU A 684 14.44 30.02 19.47
C LEU A 684 15.39 29.77 20.65
N GLY A 685 16.16 28.68 20.61
CA GLY A 685 17.14 28.35 21.64
C GLY A 685 18.29 29.36 21.73
N ASN A 686 18.67 30.02 20.62
CA ASN A 686 19.70 31.06 20.61
C ASN A 686 19.18 32.41 21.13
N THR A 687 17.93 32.76 20.87
CA THR A 687 17.33 33.98 21.39
C THR A 687 16.89 33.86 22.85
N TYR A 688 16.48 32.64 23.26
CA TYR A 688 16.09 32.30 24.63
C TYR A 688 16.92 31.13 25.17
N PRO A 689 18.24 31.33 25.46
CA PRO A 689 19.12 30.21 25.87
C PRO A 689 18.68 29.49 27.16
N GLU A 690 17.91 30.15 28.00
CA GLU A 690 17.35 29.57 29.21
C GLU A 690 16.45 28.33 28.93
N ILE A 691 15.80 28.25 27.75
CA ILE A 691 15.04 27.08 27.31
C ILE A 691 15.98 25.89 27.11
N THR A 692 17.07 26.09 26.40
CA THR A 692 18.09 25.06 26.16
C THR A 692 18.75 24.61 27.48
N GLU A 693 19.02 25.54 28.37
CA GLU A 693 19.54 25.22 29.70
C GLU A 693 18.58 24.32 30.48
N MET A 694 17.31 24.65 30.53
CA MET A 694 16.29 23.87 31.21
C MET A 694 16.19 22.46 30.63
N GLN A 695 16.11 22.32 29.30
CA GLN A 695 16.01 21.04 28.63
C GLN A 695 17.24 20.16 28.88
N THR A 696 18.43 20.75 28.82
CA THR A 696 19.69 20.04 29.13
C THR A 696 19.69 19.53 30.57
N ARG A 697 19.26 20.34 31.53
CA ARG A 697 19.10 19.92 32.94
C ARG A 697 18.10 18.79 33.11
N ALA A 698 17.00 18.84 32.39
CA ALA A 698 15.98 17.77 32.44
C ALA A 698 16.52 16.45 31.87
N ILE A 699 17.16 16.48 30.70
CA ILE A 699 17.71 15.30 30.03
C ILE A 699 18.81 14.65 30.88
N LEU A 700 19.82 15.41 31.20
CA LEU A 700 21.00 14.89 31.91
C LEU A 700 20.73 14.65 33.38
N GLY A 701 19.82 15.42 34.00
CA GLY A 701 19.37 15.19 35.37
C GLY A 701 18.63 13.84 35.51
N ALA A 702 17.77 13.53 34.55
CA ALA A 702 17.11 12.22 34.48
C ALA A 702 18.14 11.07 34.33
N ALA A 703 19.15 11.26 33.48
CA ALA A 703 20.23 10.30 33.31
C ALA A 703 21.05 10.10 34.59
N CYS A 704 21.38 11.18 35.28
CA CYS A 704 22.11 11.14 36.56
C CYS A 704 21.33 10.36 37.61
N GLU A 705 20.04 10.62 37.77
CA GLU A 705 19.18 9.90 38.74
C GLU A 705 19.16 8.39 38.42
N LEU A 706 18.98 8.02 37.16
CA LEU A 706 18.95 6.61 36.74
C LEU A 706 20.30 5.91 36.95
N LYS A 707 21.41 6.60 36.70
CA LYS A 707 22.75 6.06 36.94
C LYS A 707 22.94 5.72 38.41
N LYS A 708 22.48 6.57 39.31
CA LYS A 708 22.48 6.34 40.76
C LYS A 708 21.60 5.15 41.16
N GLU A 709 20.51 4.90 40.40
CA GLU A 709 19.59 3.77 40.62
C GLU A 709 20.06 2.46 39.97
N GLY A 710 21.21 2.43 39.30
CA GLY A 710 21.81 1.25 38.67
C GLY A 710 21.47 1.03 37.20
N TYR A 711 20.80 1.95 36.54
CA TYR A 711 20.51 1.91 35.12
C TYR A 711 21.70 2.42 34.27
N ASN A 712 21.66 2.18 32.98
CA ASN A 712 22.73 2.58 32.04
C ASN A 712 22.15 3.46 30.92
N PRO A 713 21.81 4.74 31.17
CA PRO A 713 21.26 5.63 30.16
C PRO A 713 22.33 6.10 29.17
N HIS A 714 21.93 6.23 27.89
CA HIS A 714 22.80 6.73 26.81
C HIS A 714 22.13 7.91 26.10
N PRO A 715 22.11 9.11 26.72
CA PRO A 715 21.47 10.28 26.10
C PRO A 715 22.28 10.83 24.94
N GLU A 716 21.59 11.28 23.92
CA GLU A 716 22.12 12.07 22.83
C GLU A 716 21.26 13.34 22.72
N ILE A 717 21.86 14.49 22.57
CA ILE A 717 21.16 15.79 22.47
C ILE A 717 21.32 16.34 21.08
N MET A 718 20.21 16.64 20.43
CA MET A 718 20.15 17.06 19.04
C MET A 718 19.63 18.50 18.92
N VAL A 719 20.40 19.35 18.25
CA VAL A 719 20.03 20.72 17.97
C VAL A 719 19.29 20.78 16.62
N PRO A 720 18.02 21.24 16.59
CA PRO A 720 17.26 21.30 15.35
C PRO A 720 17.52 22.55 14.54
N LEU A 721 17.25 22.49 13.24
CA LEU A 721 17.11 23.61 12.29
C LEU A 721 18.34 24.47 12.09
N ILE A 722 19.54 23.96 12.30
CA ILE A 722 20.75 24.75 12.06
C ILE A 722 20.99 25.00 10.56
N GLY A 723 21.44 26.19 10.22
CA GLY A 723 21.87 26.58 8.87
C GLY A 723 23.34 26.93 8.78
N ILE A 724 23.94 27.36 9.90
CA ILE A 724 25.34 27.73 9.98
C ILE A 724 25.98 27.15 11.25
N LEU A 725 27.29 26.96 11.19
CA LEU A 725 28.07 26.44 12.33
C LEU A 725 27.88 27.25 13.61
N TYR A 726 27.84 28.58 13.53
CA TYR A 726 27.73 29.42 14.72
C TYR A 726 26.40 29.27 15.47
N GLU A 727 25.31 28.89 14.80
CA GLU A 727 24.06 28.53 15.47
C GLU A 727 24.25 27.28 16.32
N PHE A 728 24.98 26.33 15.81
CA PHE A 728 25.28 25.08 16.55
C PHE A 728 26.23 25.34 17.71
N GLU A 729 27.32 26.09 17.49
CA GLU A 729 28.29 26.42 18.54
C GLU A 729 27.64 27.14 19.72
N ALA A 730 26.74 28.09 19.45
CA ALA A 730 26.01 28.80 20.50
C ALA A 730 25.20 27.88 21.38
N GLN A 731 24.48 26.94 20.76
CA GLN A 731 23.70 25.92 21.48
C GLN A 731 24.60 24.90 22.20
N GLU A 732 25.65 24.44 21.56
CA GLU A 732 26.60 23.50 22.14
C GLU A 732 27.25 24.08 23.41
N LYS A 733 27.58 25.35 23.38
CA LYS A 733 28.17 26.06 24.55
C LYS A 733 27.20 26.01 25.74
N VAL A 734 25.96 26.38 25.54
CA VAL A 734 24.91 26.31 26.59
C VAL A 734 24.76 24.89 27.14
N ILE A 735 24.71 23.91 26.25
CA ILE A 735 24.55 22.49 26.63
C ILE A 735 25.76 22.01 27.46
N ARG A 736 26.98 22.26 26.99
CA ARG A 736 28.21 21.82 27.67
C ARG A 736 28.41 22.49 29.02
N GLU A 737 28.17 23.78 29.12
CA GLU A 737 28.30 24.55 30.38
C GLU A 737 27.24 24.08 31.39
N THR A 738 26.00 23.86 30.94
CA THR A 738 24.92 23.36 31.80
C THR A 738 25.22 21.93 32.28
N ALA A 739 25.71 21.07 31.39
CA ALA A 739 26.10 19.71 31.74
C ALA A 739 27.21 19.70 32.79
N ALA A 740 28.24 20.53 32.64
CA ALA A 740 29.36 20.62 33.59
C ALA A 740 28.89 21.02 35.00
N LYS A 741 28.01 22.03 35.08
CA LYS A 741 27.44 22.48 36.36
C LYS A 741 26.59 21.37 36.99
N LEU A 742 25.73 20.71 36.22
CA LEU A 742 24.84 19.66 36.68
C LEU A 742 25.61 18.45 37.22
N PHE A 743 26.63 18.01 36.51
CA PHE A 743 27.42 16.85 36.91
C PHE A 743 28.21 17.12 38.21
N LYS A 744 28.66 18.37 38.37
CA LYS A 744 29.28 18.78 39.63
C LYS A 744 28.30 18.80 40.81
N GLU A 745 27.08 19.29 40.57
CA GLU A 745 25.98 19.29 41.52
C GLU A 745 25.56 17.88 41.94
N GLU A 746 25.41 16.98 40.97
CA GLU A 746 24.95 15.61 41.17
C GLU A 746 26.03 14.61 41.62
N GLY A 747 27.32 15.00 41.41
CA GLY A 747 28.42 14.10 41.77
C GLY A 747 28.55 12.87 40.84
N VAL A 748 27.91 12.87 39.73
CA VAL A 748 27.93 11.80 38.70
C VAL A 748 28.14 12.43 37.34
N GLU A 749 28.98 11.82 36.53
CA GLU A 749 29.23 12.23 35.14
C GLU A 749 28.61 11.17 34.17
N ILE A 750 27.80 11.64 33.24
CA ILE A 750 27.15 10.82 32.23
C ILE A 750 27.77 11.09 30.87
N PRO A 751 28.33 10.08 30.17
CA PRO A 751 28.73 10.27 28.79
C PRO A 751 27.51 10.58 27.90
N PHE A 752 27.60 11.62 27.09
CA PHE A 752 26.55 12.00 26.16
C PHE A 752 27.16 12.62 24.91
N LYS A 753 26.39 12.63 23.83
CA LYS A 753 26.80 13.25 22.57
C LYS A 753 25.90 14.44 22.25
N VAL A 754 26.47 15.43 21.61
CA VAL A 754 25.77 16.60 21.08
C VAL A 754 25.91 16.56 19.56
N GLY A 755 24.81 16.45 18.87
CA GLY A 755 24.77 16.44 17.42
C GLY A 755 23.69 17.38 16.89
N THR A 756 23.45 17.31 15.60
CA THR A 756 22.47 18.18 14.96
C THR A 756 21.58 17.44 13.97
N MET A 757 20.41 17.97 13.78
CA MET A 757 19.55 17.61 12.67
C MET A 757 20.00 18.37 11.42
N ILE A 758 20.25 17.65 10.34
CA ILE A 758 20.51 18.24 9.02
C ILE A 758 19.17 18.27 8.28
N GLU A 759 18.54 19.39 8.22
CA GLU A 759 17.21 19.59 7.65
C GLU A 759 17.07 20.89 6.85
N VAL A 760 18.05 21.77 6.92
CA VAL A 760 18.16 22.96 6.09
C VAL A 760 19.17 22.67 4.97
N PRO A 761 18.83 22.88 3.69
CA PRO A 761 19.74 22.61 2.57
C PRO A 761 21.13 23.24 2.73
N ARG A 762 21.22 24.45 3.27
CA ARG A 762 22.51 25.12 3.54
C ARG A 762 23.38 24.33 4.51
N ALA A 763 22.79 23.72 5.54
CA ALA A 763 23.51 22.85 6.47
C ALA A 763 24.12 21.63 5.76
N ALA A 764 23.39 21.01 4.85
CA ALA A 764 23.89 19.90 4.05
C ALA A 764 25.09 20.32 3.17
N LEU A 765 25.02 21.50 2.57
CA LEU A 765 26.09 22.05 1.73
C LEU A 765 27.34 22.41 2.51
N THR A 766 27.22 22.74 3.79
CA THR A 766 28.33 23.14 4.67
C THR A 766 28.58 22.13 5.81
N ALA A 767 28.23 20.88 5.56
CA ALA A 767 28.30 19.81 6.56
C ALA A 767 29.69 19.52 7.11
N ASP A 768 30.74 19.76 6.32
CA ASP A 768 32.13 19.68 6.76
C ASP A 768 32.45 20.64 7.90
N ARG A 769 31.97 21.88 7.81
CA ARG A 769 32.14 22.87 8.89
C ARG A 769 31.38 22.49 10.14
N ILE A 770 30.15 22.05 9.97
CA ILE A 770 29.28 21.63 11.09
C ILE A 770 29.85 20.41 11.80
N ALA A 771 30.38 19.42 11.06
CA ALA A 771 30.98 18.21 11.61
C ALA A 771 32.25 18.46 12.43
N SER A 772 32.87 19.64 12.32
CA SER A 772 33.99 20.02 13.18
C SER A 772 33.57 20.10 14.66
N HIS A 773 32.30 20.34 14.94
CA HIS A 773 31.71 20.45 16.28
C HIS A 773 30.67 19.41 16.57
N ALA A 774 29.76 19.14 15.62
CA ALA A 774 28.69 18.14 15.79
C ALA A 774 29.27 16.72 15.82
N GLU A 775 28.91 15.95 16.84
CA GLU A 775 29.38 14.56 17.03
C GLU A 775 28.59 13.54 16.22
N TYR A 776 27.41 13.90 15.74
CA TYR A 776 26.61 13.08 14.84
C TYR A 776 25.63 13.94 14.02
N PHE A 777 25.13 13.35 12.92
CA PHE A 777 24.07 13.95 12.09
C PHE A 777 22.82 13.08 12.11
N SER A 778 21.66 13.71 12.16
CA SER A 778 20.37 13.08 11.88
C SER A 778 19.65 13.89 10.80
N PHE A 779 19.29 13.26 9.71
CA PHE A 779 18.60 13.95 8.62
C PHE A 779 17.09 14.07 8.92
N GLY A 780 16.63 15.30 9.12
CA GLY A 780 15.21 15.64 9.26
C GLY A 780 14.59 15.78 7.88
N THR A 781 14.25 14.67 7.25
CA THR A 781 13.87 14.64 5.83
C THR A 781 12.53 15.30 5.53
N ASN A 782 11.65 15.49 6.52
CA ASN A 782 10.43 16.26 6.32
C ASN A 782 10.74 17.71 5.96
N ASP A 783 11.51 18.39 6.80
CA ASP A 783 11.92 19.77 6.56
C ASP A 783 12.89 19.90 5.38
N LEU A 784 13.80 18.95 5.23
CA LEU A 784 14.75 18.96 4.11
C LEU A 784 14.01 18.82 2.76
N THR A 785 12.98 17.98 2.69
CA THR A 785 12.10 17.85 1.52
C THR A 785 11.31 19.12 1.28
N GLN A 786 10.70 19.69 2.32
CA GLN A 786 9.94 20.93 2.24
C GLN A 786 10.76 22.08 1.67
N MET A 787 11.97 22.28 2.15
CA MET A 787 12.84 23.36 1.73
C MET A 787 13.47 23.11 0.35
N THR A 788 13.75 21.88 0.00
CA THR A 788 14.34 21.52 -1.30
C THR A 788 13.34 21.65 -2.43
N PHE A 789 12.10 21.18 -2.25
CA PHE A 789 11.03 21.36 -3.23
C PHE A 789 10.40 22.76 -3.19
N GLY A 790 10.49 23.48 -2.07
CA GLY A 790 9.72 24.69 -1.85
C GLY A 790 8.21 24.40 -1.66
N TYR A 791 7.87 23.20 -1.18
CA TYR A 791 6.49 22.80 -0.89
C TYR A 791 6.20 22.92 0.60
N SER A 792 5.10 23.58 0.94
CA SER A 792 4.61 23.56 2.31
C SER A 792 3.94 22.22 2.59
N ARG A 793 4.41 21.50 3.60
CA ARG A 793 3.83 20.22 4.03
C ARG A 793 2.36 20.37 4.42
N ASP A 794 2.00 21.51 5.00
CA ASP A 794 0.64 21.79 5.46
C ASP A 794 -0.30 22.19 4.31
N ASP A 795 0.23 22.80 3.24
CA ASP A 795 -0.55 23.35 2.13
C ASP A 795 -0.52 22.50 0.86
N ILE A 796 0.32 21.49 0.80
CA ILE A 796 0.53 20.66 -0.42
C ILE A 796 -0.75 19.97 -0.91
N ALA A 797 -1.69 19.72 -0.01
CA ALA A 797 -2.97 19.08 -0.35
C ALA A 797 -3.77 19.86 -1.40
N SER A 798 -3.50 21.15 -1.59
CA SER A 798 -4.16 21.98 -2.59
C SER A 798 -3.80 21.62 -4.03
N PHE A 799 -2.64 21.03 -4.28
CA PHE A 799 -2.16 20.69 -5.64
C PHE A 799 -1.60 19.26 -5.79
N LEU A 800 -1.18 18.60 -4.72
CA LEU A 800 -0.57 17.27 -4.77
C LEU A 800 -1.45 16.21 -5.46
N PRO A 801 -2.76 16.10 -5.15
CA PRO A 801 -3.62 15.12 -5.81
C PRO A 801 -3.63 15.27 -7.33
N VAL A 802 -3.68 16.50 -7.82
CA VAL A 802 -3.64 16.81 -9.26
C VAL A 802 -2.28 16.46 -9.87
N TYR A 803 -1.19 16.73 -9.16
CA TYR A 803 0.15 16.38 -9.62
C TYR A 803 0.35 14.87 -9.73
N LEU A 804 -0.20 14.10 -8.80
CA LEU A 804 -0.17 12.64 -8.85
C LEU A 804 -1.05 12.10 -9.97
N GLU A 805 -2.26 12.65 -10.15
CA GLU A 805 -3.17 12.28 -11.23
C GLU A 805 -2.55 12.54 -12.62
N LYS A 806 -1.98 13.72 -12.81
CA LYS A 806 -1.31 14.13 -14.05
C LYS A 806 0.09 13.52 -14.24
N LYS A 807 0.57 12.76 -13.26
CA LYS A 807 1.91 12.13 -13.27
C LYS A 807 3.08 13.13 -13.35
N ILE A 808 2.86 14.34 -12.86
CA ILE A 808 3.92 15.33 -12.66
C ILE A 808 4.84 14.86 -11.54
N LEU A 809 4.25 14.34 -10.46
CA LEU A 809 4.94 13.57 -9.43
C LEU A 809 4.51 12.11 -9.50
N LYS A 810 5.45 11.20 -9.39
CA LYS A 810 5.18 9.76 -9.35
C LYS A 810 4.59 9.34 -8.00
N VAL A 811 5.13 9.90 -6.93
CA VAL A 811 4.76 9.62 -5.53
C VAL A 811 4.81 10.90 -4.71
N ASP A 812 4.16 10.89 -3.55
CA ASP A 812 4.26 11.97 -2.58
C ASP A 812 5.69 12.03 -2.01
N PRO A 813 6.43 13.13 -2.23
CA PRO A 813 7.82 13.25 -1.77
C PRO A 813 7.97 13.30 -0.25
N PHE A 814 6.89 13.52 0.49
CA PHE A 814 6.88 13.45 1.95
C PHE A 814 6.70 12.02 2.48
N GLN A 815 6.23 11.10 1.64
CA GLN A 815 6.10 9.68 1.98
C GLN A 815 7.30 8.86 1.51
N VAL A 816 7.72 9.07 0.26
CA VAL A 816 8.87 8.38 -0.36
C VAL A 816 9.96 9.39 -0.64
N LEU A 817 11.16 9.15 -0.13
CA LEU A 817 12.30 10.06 -0.27
C LEU A 817 12.61 10.36 -1.75
N ASP A 818 12.69 11.64 -2.09
CA ASP A 818 13.20 12.11 -3.36
C ASP A 818 14.71 11.87 -3.46
N GLN A 819 15.10 10.81 -4.15
CA GLN A 819 16.50 10.43 -4.27
C GLN A 819 17.29 11.35 -5.21
N ASN A 820 16.62 12.03 -6.14
CA ASN A 820 17.27 12.86 -7.16
C ASN A 820 17.66 14.26 -6.66
N GLY A 821 16.87 14.84 -5.78
CA GLY A 821 17.13 16.16 -5.20
C GLY A 821 17.57 16.07 -3.75
N VAL A 822 16.65 15.72 -2.85
CA VAL A 822 16.92 15.57 -1.41
C VAL A 822 18.03 14.55 -1.16
N GLY A 823 18.00 13.43 -1.90
CA GLY A 823 19.03 12.40 -1.81
C GLY A 823 20.43 12.87 -2.12
N GLN A 824 20.60 13.79 -3.06
CA GLN A 824 21.91 14.40 -3.34
C GLN A 824 22.43 15.19 -2.14
N LEU A 825 21.56 15.95 -1.47
CA LEU A 825 21.94 16.70 -0.27
C LEU A 825 22.38 15.78 0.87
N ILE A 826 21.69 14.64 1.04
CA ILE A 826 22.07 13.63 2.03
C ILE A 826 23.46 13.06 1.72
N LYS A 827 23.68 12.65 0.47
CA LYS A 827 24.99 12.13 0.01
C LYS A 827 26.11 13.14 0.26
N MET A 828 25.89 14.39 -0.11
CA MET A 828 26.87 15.48 0.07
C MET A 828 27.17 15.71 1.56
N ALA A 829 26.15 15.74 2.39
CA ALA A 829 26.31 15.97 3.83
C ALA A 829 27.09 14.83 4.50
N VAL A 830 26.79 13.58 4.15
CA VAL A 830 27.52 12.41 4.67
C VAL A 830 28.99 12.44 4.25
N ALA A 831 29.26 12.67 2.96
CA ALA A 831 30.61 12.72 2.44
C ALA A 831 31.43 13.86 3.07
N LYS A 832 30.87 15.05 3.12
CA LYS A 832 31.53 16.24 3.72
C LYS A 832 31.72 16.07 5.23
N GLY A 833 30.72 15.58 5.93
CA GLY A 833 30.81 15.35 7.38
C GLY A 833 31.91 14.36 7.74
N ARG A 834 31.97 13.25 7.03
CA ARG A 834 32.96 12.17 7.24
C ARG A 834 34.37 12.55 6.75
N SER A 835 34.52 13.55 5.88
CA SER A 835 35.81 14.08 5.49
C SER A 835 36.54 14.76 6.66
N VAL A 836 35.77 15.31 7.58
CA VAL A 836 36.28 15.99 8.81
C VAL A 836 36.29 15.04 10.01
N ARG A 837 35.22 14.23 10.13
CA ARG A 837 35.03 13.29 11.23
C ARG A 837 34.71 11.91 10.65
N PRO A 838 35.73 11.07 10.38
CA PRO A 838 35.53 9.77 9.68
C PRO A 838 34.57 8.82 10.36
N ALA A 839 34.48 8.87 11.69
CA ALA A 839 33.55 8.06 12.48
C ALA A 839 32.20 8.74 12.76
N LEU A 840 31.85 9.78 12.03
CA LEU A 840 30.60 10.50 12.18
C LEU A 840 29.41 9.58 11.98
N LYS A 841 28.58 9.47 13.03
CA LYS A 841 27.35 8.69 12.98
C LYS A 841 26.26 9.47 12.26
N CYS A 842 25.68 8.89 11.25
CA CYS A 842 24.63 9.49 10.44
C CYS A 842 23.38 8.63 10.47
N GLY A 843 22.23 9.24 10.70
CA GLY A 843 20.95 8.59 10.67
C GLY A 843 19.87 9.45 10.03
N ILE A 844 18.68 8.90 9.86
CA ILE A 844 17.50 9.57 9.33
C ILE A 844 16.34 9.41 10.31
N CYS A 845 15.54 10.44 10.51
CA CYS A 845 14.43 10.41 11.46
C CYS A 845 13.09 10.98 10.92
N GLY A 846 13.02 11.39 9.66
CA GLY A 846 11.77 11.82 9.02
C GLY A 846 10.82 10.64 8.76
N GLU A 847 9.66 10.91 8.20
CA GLU A 847 8.67 9.89 7.80
C GLU A 847 9.27 8.82 6.88
N HIS A 848 10.28 9.17 6.13
CA HIS A 848 10.99 8.28 5.21
C HIS A 848 11.74 7.14 5.89
N GLY A 849 12.05 7.26 7.17
CA GLY A 849 12.81 6.24 7.92
C GLY A 849 12.12 4.87 8.04
N GLY A 850 10.83 4.80 7.83
CA GLY A 850 10.04 3.57 7.81
C GLY A 850 9.53 3.17 6.43
N GLU A 851 9.92 3.86 5.38
CA GLU A 851 9.48 3.57 4.01
C GLU A 851 10.56 2.72 3.30
N PRO A 852 10.20 1.54 2.73
CA PRO A 852 11.19 0.56 2.26
C PRO A 852 12.20 1.07 1.23
N MET A 853 11.77 1.82 0.22
CA MET A 853 12.67 2.35 -0.82
C MET A 853 13.65 3.38 -0.24
N SER A 854 13.16 4.20 0.68
CA SER A 854 13.97 5.19 1.39
C SER A 854 15.00 4.54 2.31
N VAL A 855 14.63 3.47 3.01
CA VAL A 855 15.55 2.67 3.84
C VAL A 855 16.66 2.05 2.99
N LYS A 856 16.34 1.50 1.84
CA LYS A 856 17.32 0.94 0.91
C LYS A 856 18.28 2.02 0.39
N PHE A 857 17.77 3.20 0.10
CA PHE A 857 18.59 4.36 -0.25
C PHE A 857 19.56 4.74 0.89
N CYS A 858 19.08 4.78 2.13
CA CYS A 858 19.91 5.06 3.30
C CYS A 858 21.05 4.04 3.46
N HIS A 859 20.76 2.77 3.18
CA HIS A 859 21.81 1.74 3.15
C HIS A 859 22.89 2.05 2.10
N LYS A 860 22.47 2.37 0.87
CA LYS A 860 23.41 2.67 -0.25
C LYS A 860 24.29 3.88 0.04
N VAL A 861 23.75 4.90 0.68
CA VAL A 861 24.49 6.11 1.03
C VAL A 861 25.45 5.90 2.21
N GLY A 862 25.29 4.80 2.94
CA GLY A 862 26.14 4.46 4.07
C GLY A 862 25.72 5.10 5.39
N LEU A 863 24.43 5.38 5.59
CA LEU A 863 23.93 5.76 6.90
C LEU A 863 24.08 4.62 7.91
N ASP A 864 24.19 4.96 9.18
CA ASP A 864 24.37 4.00 10.27
C ASP A 864 23.03 3.45 10.79
N TYR A 865 21.99 4.28 10.80
CA TYR A 865 20.66 3.88 11.23
C TYR A 865 19.56 4.65 10.51
N VAL A 866 18.36 4.07 10.56
CA VAL A 866 17.09 4.73 10.24
C VAL A 866 16.23 4.77 11.49
N SER A 867 15.37 5.76 11.61
CA SER A 867 14.44 5.91 12.73
C SER A 867 13.02 6.11 12.21
N CYS A 868 12.08 5.39 12.76
CA CYS A 868 10.68 5.38 12.29
C CYS A 868 9.70 5.20 13.44
N SER A 869 8.41 5.38 13.17
CA SER A 869 7.38 5.09 14.16
C SER A 869 7.44 3.63 14.64
N PRO A 870 6.97 3.30 15.86
CA PRO A 870 7.09 1.96 16.42
C PRO A 870 6.57 0.84 15.53
N PHE A 871 5.42 1.03 14.89
CA PHE A 871 4.80 0.02 14.02
C PHE A 871 5.50 -0.14 12.66
N ARG A 872 6.37 0.79 12.29
CA ARG A 872 7.19 0.69 11.07
C ARG A 872 8.53 -0.01 11.29
N VAL A 873 8.90 -0.28 12.52
CA VAL A 873 10.19 -0.93 12.87
C VAL A 873 10.38 -2.27 12.17
N PRO A 874 9.43 -3.22 12.18
CA PRO A 874 9.59 -4.47 11.45
C PRO A 874 9.77 -4.28 9.95
N ILE A 875 9.05 -3.35 9.36
CA ILE A 875 9.12 -3.02 7.93
C ILE A 875 10.51 -2.50 7.57
N ALA A 876 11.04 -1.58 8.37
CA ALA A 876 12.38 -1.03 8.18
C ALA A 876 13.48 -2.10 8.36
N ARG A 877 13.33 -3.01 9.32
CA ARG A 877 14.26 -4.13 9.54
C ARG A 877 14.32 -5.05 8.33
N LEU A 878 13.17 -5.40 7.76
CA LEU A 878 13.12 -6.23 6.55
C LEU A 878 13.72 -5.48 5.35
N ALA A 879 13.38 -4.22 5.15
CA ALA A 879 13.94 -3.41 4.07
C ALA A 879 15.47 -3.25 4.18
N ALA A 880 15.98 -3.10 5.40
CA ALA A 880 17.43 -3.04 5.65
C ALA A 880 18.14 -4.35 5.28
N ALA A 881 17.56 -5.49 5.61
CA ALA A 881 18.07 -6.80 5.22
C ALA A 881 18.05 -6.99 3.70
N GLN A 882 16.94 -6.64 3.06
CA GLN A 882 16.81 -6.72 1.60
C GLN A 882 17.82 -5.83 0.88
N ALA A 883 18.12 -4.65 1.41
CA ALA A 883 19.12 -3.76 0.83
C ALA A 883 20.51 -4.41 0.75
N VAL A 884 20.91 -5.14 1.78
CA VAL A 884 22.19 -5.90 1.78
C VAL A 884 22.19 -7.01 0.74
N ILE A 885 21.07 -7.73 0.64
CA ILE A 885 20.94 -8.86 -0.32
C ILE A 885 20.98 -8.33 -1.75
N GLU A 886 20.29 -7.22 -2.03
CA GLU A 886 20.28 -6.59 -3.37
C GLU A 886 21.66 -6.16 -3.83
N GLU A 887 22.55 -5.75 -2.95
CA GLU A 887 23.94 -5.41 -3.29
C GLU A 887 24.75 -6.64 -3.76
N SER A 888 24.37 -7.82 -3.31
CA SER A 888 25.08 -9.08 -3.64
C SER A 888 24.57 -9.74 -4.92
N LEU A 889 23.47 -9.23 -5.50
CA LEU A 889 22.90 -9.69 -6.76
C LEU A 889 23.44 -8.89 -7.95
#